data_7923cb68407a27842529f9873d092a93
#
_entry.id   7923cb68407a27842529f9873d092a93
#
_cell.length_a   1.000
_cell.length_b   1.000
_cell.length_c   1.000
_cell.angle_alpha   90.00
_cell.angle_beta   90.00
_cell.angle_gamma   90.00
#
_symmetry.space_group_name_H-M   'P 1'
#
loop_
_entity.id
_entity.type
_entity.pdbx_description
1 polymer ?
#
loop_
_entity_poly.entity_id
_entity_poly.type
_entity_poly.pdbx_seq_one_letter_code
_entity_poly.pdbx_strand_id
1 'polypeptide(L)'
;APANAAYRIGLFNERHPNLGGEIGNDVNRDGNPAGSSGIFAVLWDTNTNTVYVDTNQNNSFADEQGMTDYRTRYDIGSFGTDRSTTAVRDVLSFVVQTDGKNKFVNIGIVSGAHGTHVAGIVAANGMFGGAMTGAAPGAKLVSVRVCLFVSGCTAHALIEGMTFVAKQGNVDVINMSIGGLPTLNDGNNARARLYDRLIEQYNVQMFISAGNSGPGLNTIGDPSVASKVVSVGSYITKATWQKNYGSDSEYEDNLHYYSSRGPREDGGFKPNIVAPGSAISTIPTWQAGGPVAGTYALPAGYAMFNGTSMASPQAAGAAALLVSAAKQAGVQTQPAQLRQAIYSSSRLLDTSRIEVYEQGNGLMNVGAAWNLLKTNIKTAEITSSVAVNTTLSHLLSTPGIGQGIYAREGITAGQSYTREYTFTRTKGSSQSITYNLSWVGNDGTFSSASSIALPLNKPVKLTVAINPATSGSHSAILNLDDASTAGIDYQTMNVVIAADEFTAANNYTVTKTGTVGRNQVLHYFFRVPAGTPALKVDFAGPTAAAGTGQARFLRYHPYGVGVDSNASTACYIPAAAAGCAGNSRTTSNPFGGVWEVTVDARRTSDAASVPFTLTASILGASVSPNPHVISNATANVGQSHSYSFTNLYGAFTGRATGSDLSSALVARPSIAHHDSATYTVAVDPGSTSLMARIGNPSDPSADLDLFVLNAAGAVVGQSADGDSEEAVTINLPANFAGGTYTVLIDGYAVPAGTTAYDYLDVFTNTKFGTIAVTDADAARSSGATWSAPAVVTAKAAPAAGRILIGNVRVVSGNITIGSNEVRIENVSQ
;
A
#
# COMPACT_ATOMS: atom_id res chain seq x y z
N ALA A 1 22.03 38.38 24.93
CA ALA A 1 21.67 38.98 23.62
C ALA A 1 22.11 40.46 23.62
N PRO A 2 22.55 41.02 22.45
CA PRO A 2 23.00 42.40 22.32
C PRO A 2 21.91 43.43 22.64
N ALA A 3 22.26 44.57 23.27
CA ALA A 3 21.31 45.58 23.74
C ALA A 3 20.63 46.42 22.66
N ASN A 4 21.15 46.45 21.44
CA ASN A 4 20.71 47.36 20.35
C ASN A 4 20.20 46.60 19.12
N ALA A 5 19.39 45.58 19.29
CA ALA A 5 18.87 44.78 18.19
C ALA A 5 17.35 44.95 17.99
N ALA A 6 16.86 44.61 16.83
CA ALA A 6 15.43 44.56 16.53
C ALA A 6 14.89 43.17 16.88
N TYR A 7 14.43 43.05 18.11
CA TYR A 7 13.95 41.77 18.63
C TYR A 7 12.49 41.47 18.32
N ARG A 8 12.23 40.17 18.02
CA ARG A 8 10.90 39.56 18.09
C ARG A 8 10.94 38.43 19.11
N ILE A 9 9.88 38.26 19.85
CA ILE A 9 9.76 37.17 20.83
C ILE A 9 8.66 36.23 20.41
N GLY A 10 8.88 34.95 20.64
CA GLY A 10 7.93 33.86 20.43
C GLY A 10 8.05 32.82 21.52
N LEU A 11 7.19 31.82 21.50
CA LEU A 11 7.18 30.72 22.46
C LEU A 11 7.27 29.39 21.71
N PHE A 12 8.11 28.49 22.18
CA PHE A 12 8.15 27.11 21.79
C PHE A 12 7.50 26.29 22.91
N ASN A 13 6.44 25.54 22.56
CA ASN A 13 5.71 24.69 23.51
C ASN A 13 5.98 23.22 23.20
N GLU A 14 6.71 22.54 24.05
CA GLU A 14 7.02 21.11 23.86
C GLU A 14 5.78 20.20 24.01
N ARG A 15 4.72 20.66 24.67
CA ARG A 15 3.46 19.93 24.82
C ARG A 15 2.47 20.15 23.67
N HIS A 16 2.89 20.85 22.63
CA HIS A 16 2.03 21.04 21.46
C HIS A 16 1.69 19.66 20.85
N PRO A 17 0.42 19.37 20.50
CA PRO A 17 0.01 18.06 19.99
C PRO A 17 0.81 17.59 18.76
N ASN A 18 1.35 18.54 17.99
CA ASN A 18 2.18 18.24 16.82
C ASN A 18 3.63 17.89 17.16
N LEU A 19 4.03 17.94 18.42
CA LEU A 19 5.35 17.54 18.95
C LEU A 19 5.29 16.14 19.57
N GLY A 20 4.64 15.22 18.94
CA GLY A 20 4.63 13.84 19.36
C GLY A 20 5.95 13.11 19.07
N GLY A 21 5.85 11.82 18.92
CA GLY A 21 6.96 10.96 18.60
C GLY A 21 7.64 10.35 19.83
N GLU A 22 8.84 9.84 19.63
CA GLU A 22 9.55 9.04 20.63
C GLU A 22 10.07 9.85 21.82
N ILE A 23 10.10 11.18 21.71
CA ILE A 23 10.49 12.07 22.81
C ILE A 23 9.38 12.30 23.84
N GLY A 24 8.14 11.95 23.55
CA GLY A 24 7.03 12.03 24.48
C GLY A 24 6.66 13.45 24.94
N ASN A 25 6.90 14.48 24.13
CA ASN A 25 6.64 15.89 24.43
C ASN A 25 7.45 16.43 25.64
N ASP A 26 8.68 15.96 25.83
CA ASP A 26 9.57 16.34 26.92
C ASP A 26 10.99 16.53 26.38
N VAL A 27 11.27 17.72 25.83
CA VAL A 27 12.55 17.99 25.13
C VAL A 27 13.70 18.25 26.10
N ASN A 28 13.44 18.73 27.31
CA ASN A 28 14.46 19.00 28.32
C ASN A 28 14.61 17.89 29.36
N ARG A 29 13.81 16.82 29.25
CA ARG A 29 13.85 15.64 30.15
C ARG A 29 13.60 15.95 31.61
N ASP A 30 12.77 16.95 31.90
CA ASP A 30 12.38 17.32 33.27
C ASP A 30 11.19 16.52 33.82
N GLY A 31 10.56 15.66 33.00
CA GLY A 31 9.40 14.84 33.34
C GLY A 31 8.07 15.56 33.18
N ASN A 32 8.05 16.69 32.48
CA ASN A 32 6.84 17.49 32.22
C ASN A 32 6.06 17.86 33.50
N PRO A 33 6.69 18.48 34.54
CA PRO A 33 5.98 18.89 35.73
C PRO A 33 4.84 19.86 35.44
N ALA A 34 3.89 19.95 36.36
CA ALA A 34 2.77 20.87 36.24
C ALA A 34 3.24 22.34 36.29
N GLY A 35 2.54 23.22 35.59
CA GLY A 35 2.82 24.66 35.59
C GLY A 35 3.43 25.17 34.27
N SER A 36 4.38 26.10 34.37
CA SER A 36 5.00 26.77 33.21
C SER A 36 6.11 25.95 32.53
N SER A 37 6.51 24.82 33.08
CA SER A 37 7.46 23.92 32.43
C SER A 37 6.92 23.44 31.08
N GLY A 38 7.81 23.28 30.11
CA GLY A 38 7.44 22.89 28.74
C GLY A 38 7.18 24.08 27.80
N ILE A 39 7.36 25.32 28.24
CA ILE A 39 7.32 26.52 27.40
C ILE A 39 8.69 27.20 27.45
N PHE A 40 9.28 27.37 26.27
CA PHE A 40 10.60 27.98 26.09
C PHE A 40 10.45 29.32 25.35
N ALA A 41 11.03 30.37 25.89
CA ALA A 41 11.06 31.65 25.19
C ALA A 41 12.06 31.62 24.04
N VAL A 42 11.68 32.21 22.91
CA VAL A 42 12.51 32.31 21.71
C VAL A 42 12.64 33.77 21.31
N LEU A 43 13.85 34.30 21.32
CA LEU A 43 14.17 35.65 20.93
C LEU A 43 14.88 35.67 19.58
N TRP A 44 14.34 36.41 18.63
CA TRP A 44 14.92 36.56 17.29
C TRP A 44 15.34 38.00 17.03
N ASP A 45 16.66 38.19 16.86
CA ASP A 45 17.19 39.43 16.33
C ASP A 45 17.07 39.45 14.80
N THR A 46 16.14 40.23 14.32
CA THR A 46 15.89 40.33 12.87
C THR A 46 16.92 41.09 12.10
N ASN A 47 17.78 41.89 12.74
CA ASN A 47 18.88 42.61 12.07
C ASN A 47 20.04 41.68 11.71
N THR A 48 20.43 40.83 12.66
CA THR A 48 21.54 39.89 12.47
C THR A 48 21.08 38.48 12.06
N ASN A 49 19.78 38.28 12.02
CA ASN A 49 19.14 36.97 11.84
C ASN A 49 19.62 35.93 12.84
N THR A 50 19.78 36.33 14.12
CA THR A 50 20.26 35.47 15.20
C THR A 50 19.12 35.13 16.15
N VAL A 51 19.00 33.84 16.49
CA VAL A 51 17.96 33.31 17.38
C VAL A 51 18.61 32.89 18.70
N TYR A 52 17.96 33.22 19.81
CA TYR A 52 18.29 32.76 21.15
C TYR A 52 17.11 31.98 21.70
N VAL A 53 17.34 30.82 22.25
CA VAL A 53 16.31 29.98 22.87
C VAL A 53 16.63 29.87 24.36
N ASP A 54 15.67 30.21 25.23
CA ASP A 54 15.79 30.09 26.67
C ASP A 54 15.70 28.59 27.06
N THR A 55 16.81 27.89 26.88
CA THR A 55 16.86 26.43 26.98
C THR A 55 16.76 25.90 28.43
N ASN A 56 17.07 26.75 29.41
CA ASN A 56 17.04 26.44 30.85
C ASN A 56 15.86 27.08 31.55
N GLN A 57 14.98 27.78 30.81
CA GLN A 57 13.74 28.43 31.29
C GLN A 57 13.97 29.41 32.47
N ASN A 58 15.11 30.09 32.48
CA ASN A 58 15.43 31.09 33.52
C ASN A 58 14.93 32.50 33.22
N ASN A 59 14.23 32.66 32.07
CA ASN A 59 13.73 33.95 31.55
C ASN A 59 14.86 34.95 31.21
N SER A 60 16.04 34.46 30.91
CA SER A 60 17.18 35.24 30.46
C SER A 60 17.74 34.69 29.14
N PHE A 61 18.14 35.61 28.26
CA PHE A 61 18.88 35.26 27.05
C PHE A 61 20.35 35.64 27.15
N ALA A 62 20.83 36.04 28.34
CA ALA A 62 22.20 36.48 28.51
C ALA A 62 23.20 35.32 28.49
N ASP A 63 22.77 34.17 28.91
CA ASP A 63 23.51 32.92 28.99
C ASP A 63 23.24 31.96 27.80
N GLU A 64 22.33 32.37 26.91
CA GLU A 64 21.96 31.55 25.74
C GLU A 64 22.87 31.76 24.54
N GLN A 65 23.11 30.69 23.81
CA GLN A 65 23.90 30.72 22.58
C GLN A 65 23.10 31.39 21.43
N GLY A 66 23.68 32.41 20.80
CA GLY A 66 23.13 32.97 19.58
C GLY A 66 23.31 32.03 18.40
N MET A 67 22.22 31.60 17.79
CA MET A 67 22.18 30.65 16.70
C MET A 67 21.73 31.32 15.41
N THR A 68 22.36 31.02 14.29
CA THR A 68 21.89 31.44 12.96
C THR A 68 20.99 30.39 12.34
N ASP A 69 20.30 30.72 11.23
CA ASP A 69 19.66 29.68 10.42
C ASP A 69 20.66 28.56 10.15
N TYR A 70 20.25 27.32 10.42
CA TYR A 70 21.12 26.15 10.39
C TYR A 70 21.93 26.03 9.10
N ARG A 71 21.34 26.42 7.96
CA ARG A 71 22.01 26.40 6.65
C ARG A 71 23.15 27.42 6.52
N THR A 72 23.26 28.35 7.43
CA THR A 72 24.31 29.41 7.38
C THR A 72 25.61 28.97 8.04
N ARG A 73 25.54 28.44 9.28
CA ARG A 73 26.72 28.08 10.07
C ARG A 73 26.66 26.70 10.72
N TYR A 74 25.54 25.99 10.54
CA TYR A 74 25.31 24.67 11.16
C TYR A 74 25.33 24.71 12.71
N ASP A 75 24.84 25.80 13.30
CA ASP A 75 24.78 25.96 14.76
C ASP A 75 23.81 24.91 15.35
N ILE A 76 24.23 24.25 16.45
CA ILE A 76 23.45 23.24 17.18
C ILE A 76 23.30 23.72 18.62
N GLY A 77 22.05 23.80 19.09
CA GLY A 77 21.72 24.04 20.50
C GLY A 77 21.33 22.73 21.20
N SER A 78 21.12 22.79 22.50
CA SER A 78 20.71 21.65 23.30
C SER A 78 19.68 22.05 24.35
N PHE A 79 18.61 21.24 24.46
CA PHE A 79 17.71 21.25 25.60
C PHE A 79 18.18 20.24 26.65
N GLY A 80 17.89 20.52 27.91
CA GLY A 80 18.22 19.63 29.04
C GLY A 80 19.66 19.70 29.50
N THR A 81 19.93 19.04 30.61
CA THR A 81 21.26 18.93 31.23
C THR A 81 21.69 17.46 31.24
N ASP A 82 22.85 17.17 30.68
CA ASP A 82 23.37 15.80 30.68
C ASP A 82 23.77 15.38 32.10
N ARG A 83 23.00 14.46 32.65
CA ARG A 83 23.30 13.85 33.92
C ARG A 83 24.27 12.71 33.70
N SER A 84 25.56 12.93 33.96
CA SER A 84 26.63 11.95 33.75
C SER A 84 26.44 10.60 34.47
N THR A 85 25.43 10.46 35.32
CA THR A 85 25.13 9.26 36.11
C THR A 85 24.14 8.30 35.45
N THR A 86 23.52 8.67 34.30
CA THR A 86 22.55 7.84 33.61
C THR A 86 23.14 7.27 32.32
N ALA A 87 22.78 6.04 32.00
CA ALA A 87 23.15 5.42 30.73
C ALA A 87 22.48 6.10 29.54
N VAL A 88 21.34 6.75 29.77
CA VAL A 88 20.59 7.55 28.77
C VAL A 88 20.94 9.01 29.01
N ARG A 89 21.33 9.72 27.96
CA ARG A 89 21.62 11.16 28.06
C ARG A 89 20.32 11.96 28.09
N ASP A 90 20.30 12.98 28.94
CA ASP A 90 19.17 13.89 29.13
C ASP A 90 19.26 15.11 28.18
N VAL A 91 20.15 15.12 27.22
CA VAL A 91 20.37 16.22 26.27
C VAL A 91 19.74 15.93 24.94
N LEU A 92 18.87 16.83 24.48
CA LEU A 92 18.27 16.78 23.15
C LEU A 92 18.80 17.91 22.27
N SER A 93 19.45 17.56 21.17
CA SER A 93 19.97 18.55 20.22
C SER A 93 18.84 19.15 19.38
N PHE A 94 18.96 20.46 19.09
CA PHE A 94 18.08 21.18 18.18
C PHE A 94 18.83 22.13 17.27
N VAL A 95 18.19 22.53 16.21
CA VAL A 95 18.65 23.57 15.27
C VAL A 95 17.56 24.60 15.05
N VAL A 96 17.89 25.79 14.56
CA VAL A 96 16.90 26.82 14.22
C VAL A 96 16.91 27.11 12.72
N GLN A 97 15.74 27.42 12.20
CA GLN A 97 15.55 27.96 10.85
C GLN A 97 14.67 29.18 10.93
N THR A 98 14.99 30.21 10.16
CA THR A 98 14.26 31.48 10.17
C THR A 98 13.55 31.71 8.86
N ASP A 99 12.32 32.19 8.90
CA ASP A 99 11.57 32.66 7.75
C ASP A 99 11.19 34.13 7.94
N GLY A 100 12.00 35.01 7.37
CA GLY A 100 11.81 36.48 7.46
C GLY A 100 10.53 36.96 6.76
N LYS A 101 10.06 36.26 5.72
CA LYS A 101 8.85 36.59 4.98
C LYS A 101 7.59 36.27 5.80
N ASN A 102 7.51 35.08 6.37
CA ASN A 102 6.36 34.60 7.13
C ASN A 102 6.50 34.87 8.63
N LYS A 103 7.64 35.43 9.07
CA LYS A 103 7.91 35.90 10.43
C LYS A 103 7.83 34.81 11.48
N PHE A 104 8.41 33.66 11.24
CA PHE A 104 8.52 32.60 12.23
C PHE A 104 9.95 32.05 12.35
N VAL A 105 10.20 31.42 13.50
CA VAL A 105 11.38 30.62 13.78
C VAL A 105 10.93 29.19 13.93
N ASN A 106 11.52 28.29 13.18
CA ASN A 106 11.30 26.85 13.30
C ASN A 106 12.40 26.24 14.18
N ILE A 107 11.98 25.48 15.20
CA ILE A 107 12.88 24.71 16.08
C ILE A 107 12.86 23.26 15.57
N GLY A 108 13.97 22.84 14.99
CA GLY A 108 14.14 21.47 14.48
C GLY A 108 14.82 20.57 15.50
N ILE A 109 14.11 19.59 16.05
CA ILE A 109 14.65 18.63 17.01
C ILE A 109 14.73 17.23 16.43
N VAL A 110 15.66 16.40 16.92
CA VAL A 110 15.73 14.97 16.59
C VAL A 110 14.76 14.23 17.50
N SER A 111 13.61 13.87 16.97
CA SER A 111 12.48 13.32 17.74
C SER A 111 12.22 11.85 17.52
N GLY A 112 12.96 11.19 16.63
CA GLY A 112 12.77 9.78 16.31
C GLY A 112 14.09 9.08 15.98
N ALA A 113 14.13 7.78 16.19
CA ALA A 113 15.33 6.96 16.02
C ALA A 113 15.59 6.54 14.58
N HIS A 114 14.55 6.48 13.72
CA HIS A 114 14.63 5.83 12.41
C HIS A 114 15.76 6.40 11.54
N GLY A 115 15.87 7.72 11.38
CA GLY A 115 16.91 8.35 10.56
C GLY A 115 18.32 8.10 11.09
N THR A 116 18.52 8.16 12.42
CA THR A 116 19.81 7.86 13.08
C THR A 116 20.18 6.38 12.88
N HIS A 117 19.21 5.48 13.00
CA HIS A 117 19.42 4.05 12.79
C HIS A 117 19.85 3.74 11.34
N VAL A 118 19.16 4.32 10.37
CA VAL A 118 19.45 4.21 8.94
C VAL A 118 20.87 4.76 8.63
N ALA A 119 21.21 5.93 9.16
CA ALA A 119 22.55 6.52 8.98
C ALA A 119 23.65 5.63 9.58
N GLY A 120 23.41 5.03 10.74
CA GLY A 120 24.33 4.10 11.37
C GLY A 120 24.56 2.82 10.56
N ILE A 121 23.53 2.28 9.92
CA ILE A 121 23.68 1.14 8.99
C ILE A 121 24.62 1.49 7.84
N VAL A 122 24.50 2.69 7.28
CA VAL A 122 25.39 3.13 6.19
C VAL A 122 26.82 3.31 6.69
N ALA A 123 27.05 4.11 7.74
CA ALA A 123 28.36 4.69 8.00
C ALA A 123 28.77 4.78 9.49
N ALA A 124 28.11 4.08 10.41
CA ALA A 124 28.59 4.07 11.78
C ALA A 124 30.03 3.57 11.86
N ASN A 125 30.83 4.23 12.72
CA ASN A 125 32.23 3.89 12.90
C ASN A 125 32.53 3.66 14.39
N GLY A 126 32.95 2.45 14.72
CA GLY A 126 33.35 2.09 16.07
C GLY A 126 32.19 1.80 17.04
N MET A 127 31.03 1.33 16.60
CA MET A 127 29.96 0.86 17.48
C MET A 127 30.47 -0.22 18.45
N PHE A 128 29.93 -0.25 19.67
CA PHE A 128 30.30 -1.22 20.72
C PHE A 128 31.81 -1.26 21.00
N GLY A 129 32.43 -0.07 21.09
CA GLY A 129 33.85 0.03 21.34
C GLY A 129 34.77 -0.43 20.20
N GLY A 130 34.27 -0.38 18.97
CA GLY A 130 35.01 -0.76 17.78
C GLY A 130 34.70 -2.17 17.26
N ALA A 131 33.82 -2.90 17.95
CA ALA A 131 33.46 -4.28 17.58
C ALA A 131 32.58 -4.35 16.32
N MET A 132 31.89 -3.25 15.94
CA MET A 132 30.98 -3.23 14.80
C MET A 132 31.04 -1.89 14.08
N THR A 133 30.81 -1.91 12.77
CA THR A 133 30.71 -0.71 11.91
C THR A 133 29.49 -0.80 11.02
N GLY A 134 29.09 0.33 10.43
CA GLY A 134 28.19 0.35 9.28
C GLY A 134 28.84 -0.23 8.02
N ALA A 135 28.09 -0.32 6.94
CA ALA A 135 28.54 -0.90 5.68
C ALA A 135 29.73 -0.13 5.05
N ALA A 136 29.79 1.19 5.22
CA ALA A 136 30.82 2.07 4.69
C ALA A 136 31.31 3.07 5.76
N PRO A 137 32.07 2.63 6.77
CA PRO A 137 32.40 3.46 7.95
C PRO A 137 33.27 4.69 7.64
N GLY A 138 33.88 4.77 6.47
CA GLY A 138 34.64 5.94 5.99
C GLY A 138 33.81 6.93 5.15
N ALA A 139 32.53 6.63 4.89
CA ALA A 139 31.67 7.51 4.11
C ALA A 139 31.30 8.78 4.91
N LYS A 140 31.25 9.92 4.22
CA LYS A 140 30.71 11.17 4.77
C LYS A 140 29.19 11.18 4.60
N LEU A 141 28.48 11.67 5.58
CA LEU A 141 27.01 11.75 5.60
C LEU A 141 26.53 13.18 5.35
N VAL A 142 25.53 13.31 4.47
CA VAL A 142 24.69 14.50 4.36
C VAL A 142 23.29 14.10 4.80
N SER A 143 22.86 14.61 5.96
CA SER A 143 21.52 14.33 6.48
C SER A 143 20.56 15.43 6.08
N VAL A 144 19.46 15.05 5.42
CA VAL A 144 18.38 15.96 5.03
C VAL A 144 17.07 15.46 5.61
N ARG A 145 16.53 16.23 6.54
CA ARG A 145 15.27 15.92 7.20
C ARG A 145 14.09 16.31 6.32
N VAL A 146 13.25 15.35 6.00
CA VAL A 146 12.06 15.51 5.13
C VAL A 146 10.75 15.06 5.80
N CYS A 147 10.83 14.56 7.02
CA CYS A 147 9.67 14.06 7.79
C CYS A 147 9.44 14.88 9.05
N LEU A 148 8.18 15.06 9.40
CA LEU A 148 7.75 15.68 10.65
C LEU A 148 7.62 14.62 11.74
N PHE A 149 7.52 15.07 13.00
CA PHE A 149 7.39 14.19 14.15
C PHE A 149 6.16 13.29 14.13
N VAL A 150 5.05 13.82 13.61
CA VAL A 150 3.74 13.34 14.03
C VAL A 150 3.20 12.24 13.12
N SER A 151 3.41 12.31 11.84
CA SER A 151 2.86 11.30 10.92
C SER A 151 3.37 11.45 9.51
N GLY A 152 4.58 11.00 9.28
CA GLY A 152 5.09 10.85 7.93
C GLY A 152 5.70 12.10 7.32
N CYS A 153 5.85 12.05 6.02
CA CYS A 153 6.59 13.02 5.23
C CYS A 153 5.66 13.59 4.17
N THR A 154 5.65 14.91 4.00
CA THR A 154 4.87 15.51 2.93
C THR A 154 5.52 15.27 1.57
N ALA A 155 4.71 15.16 0.52
CA ALA A 155 5.21 15.03 -0.85
C ALA A 155 6.14 16.20 -1.23
N HIS A 156 5.82 17.41 -0.79
CA HIS A 156 6.64 18.61 -1.00
C HIS A 156 8.02 18.46 -0.36
N ALA A 157 8.10 18.08 0.91
CA ALA A 157 9.39 17.93 1.61
C ALA A 157 10.27 16.83 0.99
N LEU A 158 9.66 15.72 0.53
CA LEU A 158 10.36 14.66 -0.18
C LEU A 158 10.93 15.14 -1.52
N ILE A 159 10.19 15.93 -2.28
CA ILE A 159 10.62 16.49 -3.56
C ILE A 159 11.76 17.50 -3.34
N GLU A 160 11.57 18.45 -2.43
CA GLU A 160 12.55 19.49 -2.15
C GLU A 160 13.85 18.94 -1.57
N GLY A 161 13.75 18.03 -0.59
CA GLY A 161 14.92 17.40 0.02
C GLY A 161 15.72 16.56 -0.96
N MET A 162 15.07 15.76 -1.79
CA MET A 162 15.75 14.97 -2.81
C MET A 162 16.42 15.85 -3.87
N THR A 163 15.74 16.90 -4.32
CA THR A 163 16.28 17.87 -5.27
C THR A 163 17.48 18.60 -4.67
N PHE A 164 17.38 19.02 -3.41
CA PHE A 164 18.48 19.68 -2.69
C PHE A 164 19.73 18.79 -2.64
N VAL A 165 19.57 17.52 -2.18
CA VAL A 165 20.70 16.59 -2.06
C VAL A 165 21.35 16.29 -3.42
N ALA A 166 20.53 16.03 -4.43
CA ALA A 166 21.05 15.72 -5.76
C ALA A 166 21.87 16.87 -6.36
N LYS A 167 21.48 18.12 -6.07
CA LYS A 167 22.18 19.32 -6.55
C LYS A 167 23.51 19.65 -5.83
N GLN A 168 23.82 19.00 -4.71
CA GLN A 168 25.05 19.33 -3.95
C GLN A 168 26.36 19.09 -4.74
N GLY A 169 26.34 18.21 -5.74
CA GLY A 169 27.49 17.92 -6.60
C GLY A 169 28.62 17.10 -5.93
N ASN A 170 28.53 16.86 -4.63
CA ASN A 170 29.48 16.06 -3.85
C ASN A 170 28.85 14.84 -3.17
N VAL A 171 27.62 14.49 -3.55
CA VAL A 171 26.90 13.32 -3.10
C VAL A 171 26.96 12.25 -4.19
N ASP A 172 27.44 11.07 -3.85
CA ASP A 172 27.61 9.94 -4.79
C ASP A 172 26.38 9.00 -4.76
N VAL A 173 25.85 8.77 -3.56
CA VAL A 173 24.76 7.83 -3.31
C VAL A 173 23.74 8.47 -2.37
N ILE A 174 22.46 8.29 -2.67
CA ILE A 174 21.36 8.73 -1.79
C ILE A 174 20.61 7.49 -1.29
N ASN A 175 20.38 7.40 0.01
CA ASN A 175 19.46 6.45 0.61
C ASN A 175 18.17 7.16 1.04
N MET A 176 17.02 6.56 0.73
CA MET A 176 15.72 6.98 1.26
C MET A 176 14.93 5.76 1.75
N SER A 177 14.81 5.63 3.07
CA SER A 177 14.07 4.53 3.70
C SER A 177 12.63 4.94 4.05
N ILE A 178 11.90 5.42 3.05
CA ILE A 178 10.55 6.01 3.20
C ILE A 178 9.73 5.65 1.97
N GLY A 179 8.44 5.42 2.17
CA GLY A 179 7.50 5.22 1.07
C GLY A 179 6.14 4.70 1.55
N GLY A 180 5.22 4.59 0.61
CA GLY A 180 3.89 4.04 0.81
C GLY A 180 3.32 3.57 -0.53
N LEU A 181 2.20 2.84 -0.50
CA LEU A 181 1.56 2.40 -1.73
C LEU A 181 1.10 3.62 -2.56
N PRO A 182 1.44 3.68 -3.86
CA PRO A 182 0.94 4.70 -4.75
C PRO A 182 -0.51 4.41 -5.17
N THR A 183 -1.20 5.40 -5.72
CA THR A 183 -2.53 5.24 -6.31
C THR A 183 -2.48 4.25 -7.48
N LEU A 184 -1.47 4.37 -8.35
CA LEU A 184 -1.17 3.41 -9.41
C LEU A 184 0.32 3.04 -9.33
N ASN A 185 0.60 1.76 -9.27
CA ASN A 185 1.96 1.22 -9.09
C ASN A 185 2.67 1.00 -10.44
N ASP A 186 2.81 2.06 -11.25
CA ASP A 186 3.42 1.97 -12.59
C ASP A 186 4.73 2.75 -12.76
N GLY A 187 5.15 3.49 -11.71
CA GLY A 187 6.34 4.35 -11.76
C GLY A 187 6.18 5.59 -12.63
N ASN A 188 4.96 5.93 -13.02
CA ASN A 188 4.68 7.05 -13.94
C ASN A 188 4.15 8.31 -13.25
N ASN A 189 4.22 8.41 -11.93
CA ASN A 189 3.84 9.62 -11.23
C ASN A 189 4.94 10.70 -11.28
N ALA A 190 4.58 11.95 -10.98
CA ALA A 190 5.49 13.11 -11.09
C ALA A 190 6.76 12.95 -10.25
N ARG A 191 6.67 12.38 -9.04
CA ARG A 191 7.81 12.17 -8.14
C ARG A 191 8.76 11.10 -8.68
N ALA A 192 8.25 9.99 -9.15
CA ALA A 192 9.05 8.92 -9.74
C ALA A 192 9.83 9.43 -10.97
N ARG A 193 9.18 10.17 -11.85
CA ARG A 193 9.82 10.78 -13.02
C ARG A 193 10.85 11.84 -12.64
N LEU A 194 10.60 12.61 -11.59
CA LEU A 194 11.57 13.57 -11.08
C LEU A 194 12.83 12.87 -10.58
N TYR A 195 12.68 11.79 -9.79
CA TYR A 195 13.81 11.06 -9.24
C TYR A 195 14.66 10.41 -10.34
N ASP A 196 14.04 9.83 -11.34
CA ASP A 196 14.73 9.28 -12.51
C ASP A 196 15.55 10.37 -13.23
N ARG A 197 15.00 11.58 -13.37
CA ARG A 197 15.70 12.73 -13.97
C ARG A 197 16.87 13.21 -13.10
N LEU A 198 16.70 13.31 -11.79
CA LEU A 198 17.75 13.72 -10.85
C LEU A 198 18.94 12.75 -10.88
N ILE A 199 18.68 11.44 -10.95
CA ILE A 199 19.73 10.41 -11.07
C ILE A 199 20.61 10.67 -12.30
N GLU A 200 20.00 10.94 -13.45
CA GLU A 200 20.72 11.17 -14.71
C GLU A 200 21.41 12.53 -14.76
N GLN A 201 20.70 13.56 -14.35
CA GLN A 201 21.17 14.94 -14.47
C GLN A 201 22.34 15.24 -13.52
N TYR A 202 22.33 14.68 -12.33
CA TYR A 202 23.32 14.96 -11.29
C TYR A 202 24.29 13.83 -11.01
N ASN A 203 24.21 12.74 -11.78
CA ASN A 203 25.11 11.58 -11.67
C ASN A 203 25.14 11.00 -10.23
N VAL A 204 24.01 10.87 -9.60
CA VAL A 204 23.82 10.34 -8.25
C VAL A 204 22.91 9.12 -8.27
N GLN A 205 23.28 8.02 -7.60
CA GLN A 205 22.42 6.84 -7.55
C GLN A 205 21.58 6.83 -6.28
N MET A 206 20.27 6.61 -6.45
CA MET A 206 19.30 6.50 -5.35
C MET A 206 18.99 5.04 -5.04
N PHE A 207 19.04 4.70 -3.74
CA PHE A 207 18.58 3.43 -3.17
C PHE A 207 17.37 3.74 -2.30
N ILE A 208 16.26 3.06 -2.54
CA ILE A 208 15.00 3.32 -1.84
C ILE A 208 14.40 1.98 -1.39
N SER A 209 13.91 1.95 -0.16
CA SER A 209 13.23 0.78 0.39
C SER A 209 12.02 0.38 -0.44
N ALA A 210 11.89 -0.91 -0.77
CA ALA A 210 10.80 -1.42 -1.62
C ALA A 210 9.42 -1.22 -1.00
N GLY A 211 9.34 -1.10 0.34
CA GLY A 211 8.12 -0.99 1.12
C GLY A 211 7.89 -2.21 2.01
N ASN A 212 6.96 -2.08 2.96
CA ASN A 212 6.64 -3.11 3.95
C ASN A 212 5.17 -3.56 3.83
N SER A 213 4.60 -3.50 2.62
CA SER A 213 3.20 -3.84 2.33
C SER A 213 3.03 -5.27 1.80
N GLY A 214 4.12 -6.07 1.76
CA GLY A 214 4.05 -7.48 1.38
C GLY A 214 3.28 -8.36 2.38
N PRO A 215 3.19 -9.65 2.09
CA PRO A 215 3.84 -10.40 1.02
C PRO A 215 3.11 -10.42 -0.34
N GLY A 216 1.95 -9.81 -0.50
CA GLY A 216 1.21 -9.83 -1.77
C GLY A 216 1.97 -9.18 -2.92
N LEU A 217 1.61 -9.60 -4.16
CA LEU A 217 2.15 -9.06 -5.40
C LEU A 217 1.72 -7.60 -5.60
N ASN A 218 2.51 -6.87 -6.40
CA ASN A 218 2.25 -5.48 -6.79
C ASN A 218 2.16 -4.52 -5.59
N THR A 219 3.00 -4.74 -4.58
CA THR A 219 3.00 -3.96 -3.32
C THR A 219 4.20 -3.02 -3.19
N ILE A 220 4.97 -2.79 -4.26
CA ILE A 220 6.11 -1.86 -4.24
C ILE A 220 5.64 -0.45 -3.92
N GLY A 221 6.30 0.18 -2.95
CA GLY A 221 5.96 1.53 -2.50
C GLY A 221 6.53 2.64 -3.41
N ASP A 222 5.83 3.77 -3.48
CA ASP A 222 6.36 5.00 -4.06
C ASP A 222 7.17 5.76 -2.97
N PRO A 223 8.39 6.26 -3.27
CA PRO A 223 8.99 6.48 -4.59
C PRO A 223 9.89 5.35 -5.11
N SER A 224 9.92 4.19 -4.49
CA SER A 224 10.73 3.05 -4.94
C SER A 224 10.31 2.50 -6.31
N VAL A 225 9.09 2.83 -6.76
CA VAL A 225 8.56 2.49 -8.10
C VAL A 225 9.30 3.18 -9.25
N ALA A 226 10.06 4.26 -9.01
CA ALA A 226 10.80 4.98 -10.04
C ALA A 226 11.77 4.04 -10.78
N SER A 227 11.86 4.16 -12.10
CA SER A 227 12.53 3.16 -12.95
C SER A 227 14.03 3.07 -12.72
N LYS A 228 14.72 4.21 -12.45
CA LYS A 228 16.18 4.30 -12.26
C LYS A 228 16.62 4.23 -10.79
N VAL A 229 15.68 4.24 -9.87
CA VAL A 229 15.92 3.99 -8.45
C VAL A 229 16.20 2.51 -8.25
N VAL A 230 17.19 2.17 -7.42
CA VAL A 230 17.38 0.79 -6.93
C VAL A 230 16.40 0.53 -5.80
N SER A 231 15.40 -0.27 -6.08
CA SER A 231 14.39 -0.73 -5.11
C SER A 231 14.94 -1.92 -4.33
N VAL A 232 14.97 -1.82 -3.00
CA VAL A 232 15.64 -2.80 -2.15
C VAL A 232 14.64 -3.52 -1.24
N GLY A 233 14.48 -4.83 -1.46
CA GLY A 233 13.69 -5.72 -0.61
C GLY A 233 14.45 -6.19 0.64
N SER A 234 13.73 -6.77 1.60
CA SER A 234 14.25 -7.12 2.92
C SER A 234 14.58 -8.61 3.04
N TYR A 235 15.86 -8.92 3.05
CA TYR A 235 16.45 -10.25 3.22
C TYR A 235 16.89 -10.49 4.67
N ILE A 236 16.89 -11.75 5.11
CA ILE A 236 17.41 -12.17 6.41
C ILE A 236 17.97 -13.59 6.36
N THR A 237 19.10 -13.82 7.03
CA THR A 237 19.70 -15.16 7.15
C THR A 237 19.04 -15.96 8.29
N LYS A 238 19.11 -17.29 8.22
CA LYS A 238 18.82 -18.20 9.32
C LYS A 238 19.55 -17.81 10.59
N ALA A 239 20.84 -17.52 10.50
CA ALA A 239 21.66 -17.11 11.65
C ALA A 239 21.14 -15.81 12.30
N THR A 240 20.73 -14.83 11.50
CA THR A 240 20.14 -13.58 12.04
C THR A 240 18.77 -13.84 12.66
N TRP A 241 17.94 -14.71 12.09
CA TRP A 241 16.67 -15.12 12.71
C TRP A 241 16.91 -15.72 14.10
N GLN A 242 17.90 -16.63 14.20
CA GLN A 242 18.20 -17.28 15.45
C GLN A 242 18.74 -16.28 16.50
N LYS A 243 19.72 -15.45 16.13
CA LYS A 243 20.39 -14.53 17.06
C LYS A 243 19.49 -13.38 17.49
N ASN A 244 18.76 -12.76 16.56
CA ASN A 244 18.00 -11.56 16.85
C ASN A 244 16.55 -11.84 17.32
N TYR A 245 16.01 -13.01 16.99
CA TYR A 245 14.59 -13.29 17.24
C TYR A 245 14.36 -14.62 17.99
N GLY A 246 15.39 -15.41 18.24
CA GLY A 246 15.23 -16.74 18.80
C GLY A 246 14.43 -17.68 17.88
N SER A 247 14.38 -17.38 16.58
CA SER A 247 13.61 -18.13 15.59
C SER A 247 14.51 -19.10 14.85
N ASP A 248 14.13 -20.37 14.80
CA ASP A 248 14.81 -21.41 14.01
C ASP A 248 14.08 -21.58 12.67
N SER A 249 14.68 -21.05 11.61
CA SER A 249 14.21 -21.22 10.23
C SER A 249 14.82 -22.47 9.60
N GLU A 250 14.06 -23.15 8.75
CA GLU A 250 14.57 -24.31 7.99
C GLU A 250 15.66 -23.90 6.98
N TYR A 251 15.48 -22.76 6.33
CA TYR A 251 16.32 -22.31 5.20
C TYR A 251 17.34 -21.25 5.62
N GLU A 252 18.54 -21.30 5.01
CA GLU A 252 19.59 -20.30 5.23
C GLU A 252 19.21 -18.91 4.73
N ASP A 253 18.58 -18.84 3.56
CA ASP A 253 18.15 -17.62 2.91
C ASP A 253 16.63 -17.42 3.08
N ASN A 254 16.21 -16.25 3.58
CA ASN A 254 14.81 -15.91 3.76
C ASN A 254 14.54 -14.46 3.38
N LEU A 255 13.29 -14.16 3.03
CA LEU A 255 12.77 -12.79 2.99
C LEU A 255 11.89 -12.54 4.21
N HIS A 256 11.86 -11.31 4.68
CA HIS A 256 10.84 -10.93 5.63
C HIS A 256 9.46 -10.94 4.94
N TYR A 257 8.44 -11.47 5.64
CA TYR A 257 7.09 -11.58 5.08
C TYR A 257 6.53 -10.23 4.63
N TYR A 258 6.85 -9.14 5.32
CA TYR A 258 6.37 -7.80 5.01
C TYR A 258 7.05 -7.15 3.81
N SER A 259 8.18 -7.67 3.33
CA SER A 259 8.88 -7.07 2.19
C SER A 259 7.95 -6.94 1.00
N SER A 260 7.80 -5.74 0.49
CA SER A 260 6.97 -5.49 -0.71
C SER A 260 7.50 -6.23 -1.92
N ARG A 261 6.58 -6.72 -2.74
CA ARG A 261 6.82 -7.57 -3.90
C ARG A 261 6.40 -6.89 -5.19
N GLY A 262 7.08 -7.23 -6.27
CA GLY A 262 6.71 -6.82 -7.61
C GLY A 262 5.66 -7.71 -8.27
N PRO A 263 5.58 -7.62 -9.60
CA PRO A 263 6.11 -6.53 -10.42
C PRO A 263 5.34 -5.22 -10.17
N ARG A 264 5.74 -4.13 -10.83
CA ARG A 264 4.85 -2.96 -10.93
C ARG A 264 3.64 -3.27 -11.79
N GLU A 265 2.62 -2.41 -11.76
CA GLU A 265 1.40 -2.57 -12.55
C GLU A 265 1.67 -2.64 -14.07
N ASP A 266 2.69 -1.91 -14.53
CA ASP A 266 3.17 -1.95 -15.92
C ASP A 266 4.15 -3.11 -16.21
N GLY A 267 4.26 -4.11 -15.33
CA GLY A 267 5.24 -5.18 -15.43
C GLY A 267 6.68 -4.74 -15.20
N GLY A 268 6.92 -3.50 -14.78
CA GLY A 268 8.26 -2.97 -14.53
C GLY A 268 9.00 -3.73 -13.43
N PHE A 269 10.33 -3.88 -13.62
CA PHE A 269 11.19 -4.71 -12.80
C PHE A 269 11.43 -4.13 -11.40
N LYS A 270 10.67 -4.59 -10.41
CA LYS A 270 10.80 -4.27 -8.98
C LYS A 270 10.43 -5.48 -8.13
N PRO A 271 11.03 -5.64 -6.89
CA PRO A 271 12.22 -4.91 -6.43
C PRO A 271 13.41 -5.23 -7.35
N ASN A 272 14.48 -4.45 -7.30
CA ASN A 272 15.64 -4.72 -8.16
C ASN A 272 16.59 -5.74 -7.52
N ILE A 273 16.78 -5.62 -6.19
CA ILE A 273 17.64 -6.49 -5.38
C ILE A 273 17.06 -6.64 -3.98
N VAL A 274 17.66 -7.52 -3.19
CA VAL A 274 17.45 -7.60 -1.76
C VAL A 274 18.77 -7.38 -1.00
N ALA A 275 18.65 -6.89 0.24
CA ALA A 275 19.76 -6.71 1.17
C ALA A 275 19.31 -7.02 2.61
N PRO A 276 20.23 -7.23 3.58
CA PRO A 276 19.88 -7.53 4.95
C PRO A 276 18.99 -6.44 5.57
N GLY A 277 17.77 -6.81 5.97
CA GLY A 277 16.75 -5.89 6.49
C GLY A 277 16.47 -6.04 7.97
N SER A 278 17.32 -6.73 8.72
CA SER A 278 17.33 -6.76 10.19
C SER A 278 18.70 -6.30 10.66
N ALA A 279 18.75 -5.19 11.37
CA ALA A 279 20.02 -4.59 11.77
C ALA A 279 19.97 -4.03 13.19
N ILE A 280 21.08 -4.20 13.91
CA ILE A 280 21.40 -3.45 15.12
C ILE A 280 22.20 -2.23 14.68
N SER A 281 21.76 -1.04 15.08
CA SER A 281 22.42 0.21 14.72
C SER A 281 22.20 1.29 15.77
N THR A 282 22.77 2.46 15.52
CA THR A 282 22.69 3.62 16.40
C THR A 282 21.27 4.20 16.45
N ILE A 283 20.87 4.64 17.62
CA ILE A 283 19.69 5.49 17.86
C ILE A 283 20.16 6.74 18.64
N PRO A 284 19.33 7.79 18.77
CA PRO A 284 19.68 8.94 19.58
C PRO A 284 20.04 8.54 21.01
N THR A 285 21.07 9.17 21.56
CA THR A 285 21.61 8.82 22.88
C THR A 285 20.66 9.12 24.04
N TRP A 286 19.61 9.89 23.80
CA TRP A 286 18.55 10.13 24.78
C TRP A 286 17.51 8.99 24.85
N GLN A 287 17.63 7.97 24.00
CA GLN A 287 16.78 6.79 24.05
C GLN A 287 17.48 5.62 24.76
N ALA A 288 16.72 4.94 25.61
CA ALA A 288 17.15 3.67 26.18
C ALA A 288 17.31 2.63 25.08
N GLY A 289 18.33 1.78 25.17
CA GLY A 289 18.46 0.61 24.33
C GLY A 289 17.29 -0.34 24.54
N GLY A 290 16.80 -0.94 23.46
CA GLY A 290 15.68 -1.86 23.51
C GLY A 290 16.12 -3.32 23.65
N PRO A 291 15.21 -4.23 24.06
CA PRO A 291 15.45 -5.67 23.96
C PRO A 291 15.44 -6.07 22.49
N VAL A 292 16.28 -7.04 22.14
CA VAL A 292 16.27 -7.64 20.81
C VAL A 292 15.29 -8.80 20.83
N ALA A 293 14.02 -8.50 20.53
CA ALA A 293 12.92 -9.47 20.37
C ALA A 293 12.87 -10.57 21.45
N GLY A 294 13.28 -10.27 22.70
CA GLY A 294 13.31 -11.19 23.80
C GLY A 294 14.58 -12.05 23.92
N THR A 295 15.60 -11.83 23.08
CA THR A 295 16.85 -12.61 23.14
C THR A 295 17.91 -11.97 24.04
N TYR A 296 18.11 -10.66 23.97
CA TYR A 296 19.04 -9.91 24.82
C TYR A 296 18.71 -8.41 24.83
N ALA A 297 19.27 -7.67 25.77
CA ALA A 297 19.14 -6.21 25.86
C ALA A 297 20.31 -5.52 25.14
N LEU A 298 20.03 -4.38 24.52
CA LEU A 298 21.05 -3.50 23.94
C LEU A 298 21.33 -2.33 24.90
N PRO A 299 22.57 -1.81 24.96
CA PRO A 299 22.87 -0.61 25.71
C PRO A 299 22.15 0.62 25.11
N ALA A 300 22.06 1.71 25.90
CA ALA A 300 21.54 2.99 25.43
C ALA A 300 22.25 3.46 24.15
N GLY A 301 21.52 4.07 23.24
CA GLY A 301 22.05 4.53 21.96
C GLY A 301 22.09 3.47 20.85
N TYR A 302 21.60 2.25 21.12
CA TYR A 302 21.51 1.18 20.12
C TYR A 302 20.14 0.49 20.15
N ALA A 303 19.63 0.13 18.98
CA ALA A 303 18.43 -0.67 18.83
C ALA A 303 18.53 -1.62 17.65
N MET A 304 17.73 -2.69 17.68
CA MET A 304 17.50 -3.55 16.53
C MET A 304 16.20 -3.14 15.87
N PHE A 305 16.27 -2.77 14.59
CA PHE A 305 15.11 -2.55 13.74
C PHE A 305 15.08 -3.53 12.59
N ASN A 306 13.90 -3.74 12.03
CA ASN A 306 13.67 -4.55 10.85
C ASN A 306 12.73 -3.82 9.89
N GLY A 307 12.99 -3.97 8.60
CA GLY A 307 12.25 -3.33 7.51
C GLY A 307 13.06 -3.29 6.23
N THR A 308 12.41 -3.04 5.13
CA THR A 308 13.09 -2.62 3.91
C THR A 308 13.84 -1.30 4.12
N SER A 309 13.45 -0.54 5.15
CA SER A 309 14.16 0.64 5.65
C SER A 309 15.57 0.36 6.15
N MET A 310 15.89 -0.88 6.58
CA MET A 310 17.20 -1.31 7.01
C MET A 310 17.98 -1.99 5.88
N ALA A 311 17.25 -2.60 4.94
CA ALA A 311 17.84 -3.19 3.74
C ALA A 311 18.41 -2.14 2.77
N SER A 312 17.66 -1.08 2.52
CA SER A 312 18.07 0.00 1.61
C SER A 312 19.40 0.66 2.00
N PRO A 313 19.63 1.06 3.28
CA PRO A 313 20.92 1.64 3.68
C PRO A 313 22.07 0.64 3.65
N GLN A 314 21.86 -0.66 3.83
CA GLN A 314 22.90 -1.68 3.58
C GLN A 314 23.35 -1.63 2.12
N ALA A 315 22.41 -1.63 1.19
CA ALA A 315 22.71 -1.56 -0.24
C ALA A 315 23.35 -0.20 -0.63
N ALA A 316 22.89 0.90 -0.04
CA ALA A 316 23.48 2.22 -0.27
C ALA A 316 24.93 2.32 0.25
N GLY A 317 25.20 1.81 1.44
CA GLY A 317 26.56 1.73 1.99
C GLY A 317 27.47 0.83 1.14
N ALA A 318 26.96 -0.32 0.71
CA ALA A 318 27.67 -1.20 -0.21
C ALA A 318 27.99 -0.51 -1.56
N ALA A 319 27.06 0.28 -2.09
CA ALA A 319 27.29 1.09 -3.28
C ALA A 319 28.31 2.21 -3.03
N ALA A 320 28.33 2.82 -1.85
CA ALA A 320 29.36 3.80 -1.48
C ALA A 320 30.77 3.19 -1.46
N LEU A 321 30.92 1.93 -1.03
CA LEU A 321 32.18 1.18 -1.14
C LEU A 321 32.59 0.99 -2.60
N LEU A 322 31.66 0.63 -3.49
CA LEU A 322 31.93 0.48 -4.92
C LEU A 322 32.38 1.79 -5.55
N VAL A 323 31.72 2.90 -5.24
CA VAL A 323 32.09 4.24 -5.72
C VAL A 323 33.47 4.65 -5.17
N SER A 324 33.75 4.37 -3.89
CA SER A 324 35.06 4.64 -3.26
C SER A 324 36.16 3.84 -3.96
N ALA A 325 35.97 2.56 -4.19
CA ALA A 325 36.91 1.70 -4.91
C ALA A 325 37.16 2.19 -6.34
N ALA A 326 36.09 2.61 -7.04
CA ALA A 326 36.18 3.17 -8.39
C ALA A 326 37.02 4.47 -8.41
N LYS A 327 36.75 5.40 -7.49
CA LYS A 327 37.53 6.64 -7.34
C LYS A 327 39.01 6.34 -7.08
N GLN A 328 39.34 5.38 -6.19
CA GLN A 328 40.71 4.97 -5.89
C GLN A 328 41.40 4.31 -7.08
N ALA A 329 40.67 3.57 -7.88
CA ALA A 329 41.17 2.89 -9.07
C ALA A 329 41.17 3.77 -10.35
N GLY A 330 40.72 5.01 -10.27
CA GLY A 330 40.56 5.90 -11.43
C GLY A 330 39.48 5.45 -12.43
N VAL A 331 38.53 4.61 -12.00
CA VAL A 331 37.40 4.14 -12.80
C VAL A 331 36.28 5.17 -12.73
N GLN A 332 35.86 5.69 -13.89
CA GLN A 332 34.70 6.56 -13.96
C GLN A 332 33.44 5.72 -13.75
N THR A 333 32.54 6.17 -12.87
CA THR A 333 31.27 5.49 -12.59
C THR A 333 30.11 6.43 -12.84
N GLN A 334 29.14 5.91 -13.58
CA GLN A 334 27.83 6.53 -13.74
C GLN A 334 26.77 5.65 -13.09
N PRO A 335 25.60 6.21 -12.71
CA PRO A 335 24.52 5.44 -12.10
C PRO A 335 24.11 4.21 -12.90
N ALA A 336 24.07 4.31 -14.22
CA ALA A 336 23.74 3.16 -15.09
C ALA A 336 24.76 2.01 -14.97
N GLN A 337 26.07 2.34 -14.95
CA GLN A 337 27.14 1.35 -14.78
C GLN A 337 27.08 0.70 -13.39
N LEU A 338 26.82 1.51 -12.35
CA LEU A 338 26.69 1.02 -10.99
C LEU A 338 25.49 0.05 -10.87
N ARG A 339 24.34 0.41 -11.45
CA ARG A 339 23.16 -0.48 -11.48
C ARG A 339 23.45 -1.77 -12.22
N GLN A 340 24.02 -1.70 -13.42
CA GLN A 340 24.35 -2.88 -14.23
C GLN A 340 25.33 -3.82 -13.49
N ALA A 341 26.36 -3.25 -12.84
CA ALA A 341 27.28 -4.04 -12.03
C ALA A 341 26.57 -4.77 -10.88
N ILE A 342 25.71 -4.05 -10.14
CA ILE A 342 24.96 -4.61 -9.01
C ILE A 342 23.98 -5.69 -9.48
N TYR A 343 23.16 -5.39 -10.50
CA TYR A 343 22.10 -6.32 -10.96
C TYR A 343 22.70 -7.60 -11.55
N SER A 344 23.73 -7.47 -12.39
CA SER A 344 24.36 -8.62 -13.04
C SER A 344 25.16 -9.51 -12.10
N SER A 345 25.51 -9.03 -10.91
CA SER A 345 26.37 -9.77 -9.97
C SER A 345 25.68 -10.18 -8.68
N SER A 346 24.43 -9.78 -8.49
CA SER A 346 23.64 -10.19 -7.31
C SER A 346 23.45 -11.70 -7.29
N ARG A 347 23.45 -12.28 -6.10
CA ARG A 347 23.25 -13.72 -5.92
C ARG A 347 21.77 -14.05 -5.85
N LEU A 348 21.26 -14.71 -6.86
CA LEU A 348 19.88 -15.18 -6.85
C LEU A 348 19.67 -16.19 -5.72
N LEU A 349 18.59 -16.03 -4.96
CA LEU A 349 18.17 -16.97 -3.94
C LEU A 349 17.43 -18.14 -4.60
N ASP A 350 17.17 -19.21 -3.84
CA ASP A 350 16.45 -20.39 -4.33
C ASP A 350 15.09 -20.02 -4.93
N THR A 351 14.99 -20.02 -6.25
CA THR A 351 13.80 -19.59 -7.00
C THR A 351 12.64 -20.58 -6.95
N SER A 352 12.89 -21.81 -6.53
CA SER A 352 11.81 -22.77 -6.28
C SER A 352 10.96 -22.41 -5.04
N ARG A 353 11.46 -21.49 -4.22
CA ARG A 353 10.86 -21.08 -2.95
C ARG A 353 10.65 -19.57 -2.83
N ILE A 354 11.51 -18.78 -3.44
CA ILE A 354 11.46 -17.31 -3.47
C ILE A 354 11.52 -16.89 -4.93
N GLU A 355 10.37 -16.55 -5.49
CA GLU A 355 10.27 -16.20 -6.90
C GLU A 355 10.99 -14.88 -7.24
N VAL A 356 11.25 -14.65 -8.53
CA VAL A 356 12.01 -13.46 -8.93
C VAL A 356 11.26 -12.15 -8.70
N TYR A 357 9.93 -12.15 -8.72
CA TYR A 357 9.15 -10.96 -8.37
C TYR A 357 9.27 -10.59 -6.88
N GLU A 358 9.69 -11.53 -6.03
CA GLU A 358 9.89 -11.29 -4.60
C GLU A 358 11.29 -10.73 -4.30
N GLN A 359 12.31 -11.20 -5.02
CA GLN A 359 13.72 -10.94 -4.75
C GLN A 359 14.45 -10.08 -5.79
N GLY A 360 13.86 -9.87 -6.97
CA GLY A 360 14.54 -9.25 -8.10
C GLY A 360 15.75 -10.08 -8.55
N ASN A 361 16.90 -9.44 -8.71
CA ASN A 361 18.16 -10.11 -9.02
C ASN A 361 18.79 -10.85 -7.83
N GLY A 362 18.13 -10.82 -6.66
CA GLY A 362 18.60 -11.49 -5.45
C GLY A 362 19.48 -10.64 -4.55
N LEU A 363 20.29 -11.29 -3.71
CA LEU A 363 21.11 -10.65 -2.69
C LEU A 363 22.32 -9.92 -3.30
N MET A 364 22.46 -8.63 -2.99
CA MET A 364 23.59 -7.81 -3.45
C MET A 364 24.94 -8.42 -3.07
N ASN A 365 25.86 -8.50 -4.02
CA ASN A 365 27.22 -9.02 -3.86
C ASN A 365 28.26 -7.95 -4.22
N VAL A 366 28.83 -7.29 -3.22
CA VAL A 366 29.75 -6.15 -3.42
C VAL A 366 31.02 -6.57 -4.15
N GLY A 367 31.61 -7.72 -3.79
CA GLY A 367 32.87 -8.20 -4.40
C GLY A 367 32.69 -8.54 -5.88
N ALA A 368 31.60 -9.23 -6.22
CA ALA A 368 31.27 -9.54 -7.61
C ALA A 368 30.90 -8.27 -8.42
N ALA A 369 30.17 -7.34 -7.81
CA ALA A 369 29.85 -6.04 -8.42
C ALA A 369 31.11 -5.23 -8.72
N TRP A 370 32.08 -5.19 -7.81
CA TRP A 370 33.36 -4.55 -8.04
C TRP A 370 34.12 -5.18 -9.20
N ASN A 371 34.14 -6.53 -9.29
CA ASN A 371 34.82 -7.25 -10.37
C ASN A 371 34.24 -6.89 -11.75
N LEU A 372 32.97 -6.61 -11.85
CA LEU A 372 32.35 -6.08 -13.07
C LEU A 372 32.67 -4.58 -13.25
N LEU A 373 32.44 -3.77 -12.25
CA LEU A 373 32.54 -2.30 -12.36
C LEU A 373 33.93 -1.85 -12.79
N LYS A 374 35.02 -2.48 -12.27
CA LYS A 374 36.40 -2.18 -12.64
C LYS A 374 36.75 -2.45 -14.10
N THR A 375 35.91 -3.21 -14.84
CA THR A 375 36.09 -3.42 -16.28
C THR A 375 35.66 -2.27 -17.16
N ASN A 376 35.15 -1.19 -16.54
CA ASN A 376 34.57 -0.02 -17.21
C ASN A 376 33.41 -0.39 -18.13
N ILE A 377 32.33 -0.91 -17.49
CA ILE A 377 31.13 -1.43 -18.15
C ILE A 377 30.59 -0.43 -19.17
N LYS A 378 30.26 -0.90 -20.35
CA LYS A 378 29.55 -0.17 -21.39
C LYS A 378 28.05 -0.40 -21.23
N THR A 379 27.30 0.64 -20.90
CA THR A 379 25.85 0.52 -20.73
C THR A 379 25.12 0.68 -22.05
N ALA A 380 24.11 -0.15 -22.29
CA ALA A 380 23.16 0.00 -23.37
C ALA A 380 21.91 0.74 -22.85
N GLU A 381 21.19 1.42 -23.74
CA GLU A 381 19.86 1.93 -23.47
C GLU A 381 18.87 1.18 -24.35
N ILE A 382 18.07 0.34 -23.71
CA ILE A 382 17.04 -0.48 -24.37
C ILE A 382 15.71 -0.18 -23.66
N THR A 383 14.64 -0.10 -24.43
CA THR A 383 13.27 -0.04 -23.94
C THR A 383 12.50 -1.28 -24.39
N SER A 384 11.58 -1.72 -23.58
CA SER A 384 10.66 -2.80 -23.90
C SER A 384 9.21 -2.32 -23.81
N SER A 385 8.35 -2.88 -24.63
CA SER A 385 6.92 -2.77 -24.48
C SER A 385 6.25 -4.10 -24.78
N VAL A 386 5.25 -4.45 -23.98
CA VAL A 386 4.51 -5.72 -24.08
C VAL A 386 3.11 -5.55 -23.49
N ALA A 387 2.17 -6.38 -23.90
CA ALA A 387 0.83 -6.40 -23.35
C ALA A 387 0.83 -6.82 -21.87
N VAL A 388 0.14 -6.05 -21.06
CA VAL A 388 -0.13 -6.29 -19.62
C VAL A 388 -1.63 -6.56 -19.47
N ASN A 389 -1.98 -7.51 -18.62
CA ASN A 389 -3.38 -7.84 -18.36
C ASN A 389 -3.62 -7.96 -16.84
N THR A 390 -4.02 -6.87 -16.26
CA THR A 390 -4.38 -6.75 -14.83
C THR A 390 -5.69 -5.98 -14.71
N THR A 391 -6.27 -5.97 -13.54
CA THR A 391 -7.50 -5.23 -13.26
C THR A 391 -7.36 -3.72 -13.52
N LEU A 392 -6.18 -3.14 -13.29
CA LEU A 392 -5.92 -1.71 -13.49
C LEU A 392 -5.12 -1.38 -14.76
N SER A 393 -4.83 -2.36 -15.61
CA SER A 393 -4.00 -2.11 -16.81
C SER A 393 -4.59 -1.09 -17.80
N HIS A 394 -5.90 -0.85 -17.75
CA HIS A 394 -6.58 0.18 -18.54
C HIS A 394 -6.23 1.62 -18.10
N LEU A 395 -5.72 1.80 -16.86
CA LEU A 395 -5.28 3.10 -16.30
C LEU A 395 -3.82 3.43 -16.61
N LEU A 396 -3.05 2.51 -17.20
CA LEU A 396 -1.67 2.77 -17.58
C LEU A 396 -1.60 3.90 -18.63
N SER A 397 -0.49 4.62 -18.68
CA SER A 397 -0.26 5.73 -19.63
C SER A 397 -0.46 5.32 -21.09
N THR A 398 -0.21 4.06 -21.41
CA THR A 398 -0.66 3.39 -22.61
C THR A 398 -1.53 2.20 -22.15
N PRO A 399 -2.85 2.29 -22.24
CA PRO A 399 -3.74 1.28 -21.72
C PRO A 399 -3.39 -0.14 -22.20
N GLY A 400 -3.22 -1.06 -21.25
CA GLY A 400 -2.89 -2.45 -21.48
C GLY A 400 -1.46 -2.72 -21.99
N ILE A 401 -0.55 -1.73 -21.99
CA ILE A 401 0.84 -1.89 -22.44
C ILE A 401 1.80 -1.46 -21.32
N GLY A 402 2.80 -2.30 -21.06
CA GLY A 402 3.80 -2.06 -20.04
C GLY A 402 5.21 -2.50 -20.45
N GLN A 403 6.13 -2.59 -19.49
CA GLN A 403 7.56 -2.82 -19.72
C GLN A 403 7.97 -4.29 -19.60
N GLY A 404 7.21 -5.10 -18.85
CA GLY A 404 7.40 -6.53 -18.65
C GLY A 404 6.07 -7.27 -18.71
N ILE A 405 6.11 -8.56 -18.96
CA ILE A 405 4.90 -9.37 -18.93
C ILE A 405 4.35 -9.37 -17.49
N TYR A 406 3.16 -8.82 -17.32
CA TYR A 406 2.38 -9.00 -16.12
C TYR A 406 0.95 -9.35 -16.51
N ALA A 407 0.63 -10.65 -16.45
CA ALA A 407 -0.70 -11.15 -16.72
C ALA A 407 -1.27 -11.77 -15.45
N ARG A 408 -1.97 -10.96 -14.67
CA ARG A 408 -2.71 -11.40 -13.49
C ARG A 408 -4.07 -11.96 -13.87
N GLU A 409 -4.64 -11.44 -14.96
CA GLU A 409 -5.91 -11.88 -15.50
C GLU A 409 -5.75 -12.70 -16.78
N GLY A 410 -6.75 -13.55 -17.07
CA GLY A 410 -6.86 -14.26 -18.35
C GLY A 410 -5.87 -15.42 -18.56
N ILE A 411 -5.19 -15.89 -17.51
CA ILE A 411 -4.28 -17.05 -17.58
C ILE A 411 -4.90 -18.22 -16.80
N THR A 412 -4.89 -19.39 -17.38
CA THR A 412 -5.36 -20.65 -16.79
C THR A 412 -4.27 -21.71 -16.91
N ALA A 413 -4.06 -22.48 -15.85
CA ALA A 413 -3.07 -23.57 -15.85
C ALA A 413 -3.38 -24.62 -16.92
N GLY A 414 -2.31 -25.18 -17.52
CA GLY A 414 -2.39 -26.18 -18.59
C GLY A 414 -2.76 -25.64 -19.96
N GLN A 415 -2.86 -24.31 -20.14
CA GLN A 415 -3.12 -23.67 -21.45
C GLN A 415 -1.90 -22.89 -21.92
N SER A 416 -1.71 -22.83 -23.25
CA SER A 416 -0.60 -22.12 -23.87
C SER A 416 -1.06 -20.75 -24.36
N TYR A 417 -0.22 -19.75 -24.09
CA TYR A 417 -0.43 -18.35 -24.48
C TYR A 417 0.82 -17.80 -25.15
N THR A 418 0.70 -16.66 -25.82
CA THR A 418 1.85 -15.90 -26.32
C THR A 418 1.73 -14.43 -25.95
N ARG A 419 2.88 -13.80 -25.78
CA ARG A 419 3.02 -12.34 -25.67
C ARG A 419 4.12 -11.89 -26.63
N GLU A 420 3.95 -10.73 -27.25
CA GLU A 420 4.91 -10.16 -28.17
C GLU A 420 5.54 -8.92 -27.54
N TYR A 421 6.82 -9.00 -27.21
CA TYR A 421 7.63 -7.83 -26.86
C TYR A 421 7.99 -7.03 -28.09
N THR A 422 8.08 -5.71 -27.93
CA THR A 422 8.80 -4.81 -28.82
C THR A 422 10.00 -4.24 -28.06
N PHE A 423 11.22 -4.55 -28.49
CA PHE A 423 12.45 -3.99 -27.94
C PHE A 423 13.00 -2.91 -28.87
N THR A 424 13.48 -1.79 -28.29
CA THR A 424 14.13 -0.72 -29.05
C THR A 424 15.42 -0.30 -28.34
N ARG A 425 16.56 -0.44 -29.00
CA ARG A 425 17.82 0.08 -28.53
C ARG A 425 17.98 1.52 -28.98
N THR A 426 18.17 2.45 -28.03
CA THR A 426 18.17 3.90 -28.28
C THR A 426 19.54 4.55 -28.19
N LYS A 427 20.57 3.88 -27.65
CA LYS A 427 21.97 4.36 -27.57
C LYS A 427 22.99 3.30 -27.97
N GLY A 428 24.21 3.75 -28.22
CA GLY A 428 25.36 2.90 -28.52
C GLY A 428 25.70 2.85 -30.00
N SER A 429 26.32 1.75 -30.45
CA SER A 429 26.79 1.56 -31.83
C SER A 429 25.70 1.78 -32.87
N SER A 430 26.04 2.35 -34.02
CA SER A 430 25.15 2.42 -35.19
C SER A 430 24.92 1.07 -35.85
N GLN A 431 25.80 0.07 -35.60
CA GLN A 431 25.63 -1.29 -36.05
C GLN A 431 24.54 -2.01 -35.27
N SER A 432 23.91 -3.01 -35.88
CA SER A 432 23.00 -3.91 -35.14
C SER A 432 23.80 -4.72 -34.13
N ILE A 433 23.31 -4.82 -32.91
CA ILE A 433 23.90 -5.64 -31.86
C ILE A 433 23.00 -6.85 -31.65
N THR A 434 23.61 -8.05 -31.61
CA THR A 434 22.92 -9.30 -31.30
C THR A 434 23.05 -9.55 -29.78
N TYR A 435 21.93 -9.65 -29.11
CA TYR A 435 21.86 -10.01 -27.70
C TYR A 435 21.48 -11.47 -27.55
N ASN A 436 22.26 -12.21 -26.74
CA ASN A 436 21.87 -13.53 -26.27
C ASN A 436 20.72 -13.40 -25.28
N LEU A 437 19.73 -14.26 -25.41
CA LEU A 437 18.57 -14.30 -24.51
C LEU A 437 18.69 -15.49 -23.57
N SER A 438 18.51 -15.22 -22.27
CA SER A 438 18.48 -16.28 -21.26
C SER A 438 17.37 -16.01 -20.23
N TRP A 439 16.77 -17.08 -19.76
CA TRP A 439 15.75 -17.06 -18.74
C TRP A 439 16.32 -17.46 -17.38
N VAL A 440 16.05 -16.69 -16.33
CA VAL A 440 16.52 -16.94 -14.96
C VAL A 440 15.33 -17.06 -14.02
N GLY A 441 15.35 -18.06 -13.13
CA GLY A 441 14.26 -18.34 -12.21
C GLY A 441 13.01 -18.94 -12.87
N ASN A 442 13.12 -19.36 -14.11
CA ASN A 442 12.03 -19.90 -14.90
C ASN A 442 11.76 -21.37 -14.53
N ASP A 443 10.55 -21.67 -14.14
CA ASP A 443 10.06 -23.02 -13.83
C ASP A 443 9.64 -23.82 -15.08
N GLY A 444 9.93 -23.30 -16.29
CA GLY A 444 9.52 -23.88 -17.57
C GLY A 444 8.30 -23.17 -18.19
N THR A 445 7.72 -22.21 -17.51
CA THR A 445 6.55 -21.46 -18.00
C THR A 445 6.85 -20.60 -19.21
N PHE A 446 8.03 -19.96 -19.27
CA PHE A 446 8.39 -19.03 -20.34
C PHE A 446 9.41 -19.62 -21.31
N SER A 447 9.23 -19.36 -22.60
CA SER A 447 10.24 -19.67 -23.62
C SER A 447 10.21 -18.66 -24.76
N SER A 448 11.36 -18.49 -25.43
CA SER A 448 11.56 -17.59 -26.56
C SER A 448 12.68 -18.05 -27.46
N ALA A 449 12.98 -17.31 -28.55
CA ALA A 449 14.24 -17.45 -29.28
C ALA A 449 15.43 -17.23 -28.32
N SER A 450 16.59 -17.79 -28.66
CA SER A 450 17.81 -17.69 -27.87
C SER A 450 18.62 -16.40 -28.12
N SER A 451 18.23 -15.59 -29.11
CA SER A 451 18.90 -14.32 -29.42
C SER A 451 17.96 -13.35 -30.15
N ILE A 452 18.29 -12.05 -30.08
CA ILE A 452 17.62 -10.98 -30.79
C ILE A 452 18.64 -9.95 -31.30
N ALA A 453 18.50 -9.52 -32.55
CA ALA A 453 19.35 -8.48 -33.14
C ALA A 453 18.62 -7.12 -33.08
N LEU A 454 19.20 -6.14 -32.37
CA LEU A 454 18.63 -4.82 -32.19
C LEU A 454 19.42 -3.73 -32.94
N PRO A 455 18.95 -3.29 -34.13
CA PRO A 455 19.49 -2.11 -34.78
C PRO A 455 19.18 -0.86 -33.94
N LEU A 456 20.03 0.17 -34.05
CA LEU A 456 19.83 1.44 -33.36
C LEU A 456 18.54 2.13 -33.81
N ASN A 457 17.71 2.56 -32.85
CA ASN A 457 16.42 3.27 -33.06
C ASN A 457 15.41 2.52 -33.94
N LYS A 458 15.49 1.21 -34.01
CA LYS A 458 14.48 0.41 -34.71
C LYS A 458 13.82 -0.58 -33.76
N PRO A 459 12.49 -0.60 -33.67
CA PRO A 459 11.77 -1.58 -32.87
C PRO A 459 11.89 -2.98 -33.50
N VAL A 460 12.13 -3.98 -32.66
CA VAL A 460 12.20 -5.41 -33.03
C VAL A 460 11.30 -6.21 -32.13
N LYS A 461 10.57 -7.14 -32.70
CA LYS A 461 9.60 -7.99 -31.99
C LYS A 461 10.25 -9.29 -31.53
N LEU A 462 9.84 -9.74 -30.34
CA LEU A 462 10.19 -11.04 -29.77
C LEU A 462 8.91 -11.71 -29.25
N THR A 463 8.58 -12.87 -29.78
CA THR A 463 7.49 -13.68 -29.24
C THR A 463 7.96 -14.50 -28.06
N VAL A 464 7.23 -14.43 -26.96
CA VAL A 464 7.39 -15.26 -25.76
C VAL A 464 6.19 -16.20 -25.65
N ALA A 465 6.45 -17.51 -25.61
CA ALA A 465 5.46 -18.52 -25.29
C ALA A 465 5.33 -18.65 -23.76
N ILE A 466 4.11 -18.82 -23.26
CA ILE A 466 3.76 -18.91 -21.84
C ILE A 466 2.93 -20.19 -21.66
N ASN A 467 3.40 -21.14 -20.85
CA ASN A 467 2.78 -22.42 -20.62
C ASN A 467 2.80 -22.78 -19.11
N PRO A 468 1.96 -22.15 -18.29
CA PRO A 468 1.92 -22.45 -16.86
C PRO A 468 1.35 -23.86 -16.64
N ALA A 469 2.13 -24.75 -16.03
CA ALA A 469 1.72 -26.14 -15.82
C ALA A 469 0.74 -26.30 -14.65
N THR A 470 0.80 -25.41 -13.66
CA THR A 470 0.04 -25.47 -12.41
C THR A 470 -0.66 -24.15 -12.11
N SER A 471 -1.66 -24.17 -11.21
CA SER A 471 -2.18 -22.94 -10.65
C SER A 471 -1.18 -22.31 -9.68
N GLY A 472 -1.14 -20.97 -9.64
CA GLY A 472 -0.22 -20.19 -8.82
C GLY A 472 0.43 -19.06 -9.61
N SER A 473 1.46 -18.48 -9.01
CA SER A 473 2.35 -17.52 -9.67
C SER A 473 3.47 -18.25 -10.41
N HIS A 474 3.86 -17.68 -11.52
CA HIS A 474 5.02 -18.12 -12.32
C HIS A 474 5.80 -16.89 -12.75
N SER A 475 7.08 -16.84 -12.41
CA SER A 475 7.89 -15.67 -12.73
C SER A 475 9.28 -16.05 -13.27
N ALA A 476 9.83 -15.15 -14.11
CA ALA A 476 11.17 -15.30 -14.65
C ALA A 476 11.77 -13.95 -15.05
N ILE A 477 13.08 -13.83 -15.02
CA ILE A 477 13.81 -12.71 -15.60
C ILE A 477 14.25 -13.13 -17.00
N LEU A 478 13.94 -12.31 -18.01
CA LEU A 478 14.53 -12.41 -19.34
C LEU A 478 15.75 -11.46 -19.41
N ASN A 479 16.92 -12.01 -19.61
CA ASN A 479 18.16 -11.27 -19.82
C ASN A 479 18.40 -11.06 -21.32
N LEU A 480 18.86 -9.86 -21.68
CA LEU A 480 19.45 -9.52 -22.95
C LEU A 480 20.93 -9.20 -22.72
N ASP A 481 21.85 -9.98 -23.31
CA ASP A 481 23.27 -9.93 -23.03
C ASP A 481 24.10 -9.85 -24.34
N ASP A 482 24.82 -8.76 -24.54
CA ASP A 482 25.83 -8.65 -25.57
C ASP A 482 27.14 -9.29 -25.08
N ALA A 483 27.47 -10.47 -25.58
CA ALA A 483 28.65 -11.21 -25.16
C ALA A 483 30.01 -10.45 -25.33
N SER A 484 30.00 -9.30 -26.01
CA SER A 484 31.16 -8.42 -26.15
C SER A 484 31.33 -7.40 -25.03
N THR A 485 30.34 -7.29 -24.13
CA THR A 485 30.34 -6.38 -22.99
C THR A 485 30.39 -7.14 -21.65
N ALA A 486 30.62 -6.45 -20.56
CA ALA A 486 30.62 -7.04 -19.23
C ALA A 486 29.27 -6.80 -18.53
N GLY A 487 28.68 -7.90 -18.03
CA GLY A 487 27.40 -7.87 -17.34
C GLY A 487 26.18 -7.83 -18.29
N ILE A 488 25.02 -8.08 -17.74
CA ILE A 488 23.75 -8.13 -18.48
C ILE A 488 23.33 -6.73 -18.91
N ASP A 489 23.05 -6.52 -20.18
CA ASP A 489 22.77 -5.19 -20.72
C ASP A 489 21.33 -4.72 -20.42
N TYR A 490 20.36 -5.63 -20.47
CA TYR A 490 18.96 -5.32 -20.19
C TYR A 490 18.21 -6.51 -19.61
N GLN A 491 17.22 -6.22 -18.78
CA GLN A 491 16.41 -7.25 -18.12
C GLN A 491 14.93 -6.86 -18.11
N THR A 492 14.05 -7.84 -18.30
CA THR A 492 12.62 -7.70 -18.02
C THR A 492 12.18 -8.71 -16.96
N MET A 493 11.29 -8.30 -16.08
CA MET A 493 10.57 -9.18 -15.17
C MET A 493 9.32 -9.69 -15.87
N ASN A 494 9.04 -10.98 -15.78
CA ASN A 494 7.89 -11.61 -16.40
C ASN A 494 7.13 -12.38 -15.31
N VAL A 495 5.86 -12.07 -15.14
CA VAL A 495 5.00 -12.67 -14.11
C VAL A 495 3.64 -12.99 -14.72
N VAL A 496 3.20 -14.24 -14.55
CA VAL A 496 1.85 -14.64 -14.91
C VAL A 496 1.22 -15.36 -13.72
N ILE A 497 -0.09 -15.15 -13.54
CA ILE A 497 -0.87 -15.77 -12.47
C ILE A 497 -1.92 -16.69 -13.10
N ALA A 498 -1.75 -17.99 -12.89
CA ALA A 498 -2.76 -18.99 -13.25
C ALA A 498 -3.64 -19.23 -12.02
N ALA A 499 -4.75 -18.48 -11.93
CA ALA A 499 -5.63 -18.50 -10.78
C ALA A 499 -6.52 -19.76 -10.75
N ASP A 500 -6.89 -20.19 -9.55
CA ASP A 500 -7.97 -21.19 -9.39
C ASP A 500 -9.32 -20.54 -9.68
N GLU A 501 -10.21 -21.29 -10.33
CA GLU A 501 -11.52 -20.83 -10.78
C GLU A 501 -12.65 -21.36 -9.88
N PHE A 502 -13.63 -20.52 -9.61
CA PHE A 502 -14.89 -20.94 -8.98
C PHE A 502 -15.88 -21.40 -10.04
N THR A 503 -16.18 -22.67 -10.07
CA THR A 503 -17.04 -23.29 -11.10
C THR A 503 -18.14 -24.13 -10.46
N ALA A 504 -19.16 -24.49 -11.22
CA ALA A 504 -20.18 -25.43 -10.77
C ALA A 504 -19.59 -26.81 -10.45
N ALA A 505 -18.52 -27.23 -11.14
CA ALA A 505 -17.87 -28.52 -10.92
C ALA A 505 -17.21 -28.63 -9.54
N ASN A 506 -16.75 -27.53 -8.97
CA ASN A 506 -16.20 -27.49 -7.60
C ASN A 506 -17.17 -26.86 -6.59
N ASN A 507 -18.47 -26.76 -6.92
CA ASN A 507 -19.49 -26.10 -6.11
C ASN A 507 -19.07 -24.66 -5.68
N TYR A 508 -18.38 -23.95 -6.56
CA TYR A 508 -17.88 -22.57 -6.34
C TYR A 508 -17.02 -22.44 -5.06
N THR A 509 -16.29 -23.50 -4.74
CA THR A 509 -15.43 -23.59 -3.55
C THR A 509 -14.10 -24.22 -3.94
N VAL A 510 -13.00 -23.59 -3.56
CA VAL A 510 -11.64 -24.09 -3.78
C VAL A 510 -11.00 -24.34 -2.42
N THR A 511 -10.48 -25.55 -2.21
CA THR A 511 -9.78 -25.93 -0.97
C THR A 511 -8.32 -26.24 -1.27
N LYS A 512 -7.42 -25.64 -0.51
CA LYS A 512 -5.98 -25.87 -0.53
C LYS A 512 -5.55 -26.42 0.82
N THR A 513 -4.81 -27.51 0.80
CA THR A 513 -4.20 -28.10 1.99
C THR A 513 -2.68 -28.05 1.85
N GLY A 514 -1.98 -27.83 2.93
CA GLY A 514 -0.53 -27.77 2.90
C GLY A 514 0.08 -27.62 4.29
N THR A 515 1.36 -27.38 4.29
CA THR A 515 2.13 -27.04 5.50
C THR A 515 2.92 -25.77 5.23
N VAL A 516 3.02 -24.87 6.21
CA VAL A 516 3.83 -23.67 6.14
C VAL A 516 4.87 -23.67 7.26
N GLY A 517 6.15 -23.55 6.91
CA GLY A 517 7.25 -23.48 7.86
C GLY A 517 7.40 -22.11 8.50
N ARG A 518 8.12 -22.05 9.64
CA ARG A 518 8.47 -20.76 10.26
C ARG A 518 9.13 -19.83 9.25
N ASN A 519 8.70 -18.58 9.20
CA ASN A 519 9.20 -17.54 8.29
C ASN A 519 8.94 -17.80 6.81
N GLN A 520 8.12 -18.75 6.45
CA GLN A 520 7.68 -19.00 5.08
C GLN A 520 6.37 -18.29 4.80
N VAL A 521 6.17 -17.99 3.52
CA VAL A 521 4.93 -17.46 2.95
C VAL A 521 4.55 -18.33 1.76
N LEU A 522 3.28 -18.70 1.68
CA LEU A 522 2.69 -19.39 0.55
C LEU A 522 1.63 -18.51 -0.09
N HIS A 523 1.50 -18.55 -1.42
CA HIS A 523 0.62 -17.70 -2.20
C HIS A 523 -0.45 -18.53 -2.91
N TYR A 524 -1.70 -18.08 -2.83
CA TYR A 524 -2.86 -18.70 -3.47
C TYR A 524 -3.66 -17.63 -4.20
N PHE A 525 -4.12 -17.96 -5.40
CA PHE A 525 -4.79 -17.00 -6.28
C PHE A 525 -6.14 -17.53 -6.71
N PHE A 526 -7.18 -16.70 -6.56
CA PHE A 526 -8.57 -17.07 -6.83
C PHE A 526 -9.21 -16.02 -7.74
N ARG A 527 -9.75 -16.45 -8.88
CA ARG A 527 -10.47 -15.54 -9.78
C ARG A 527 -11.90 -15.34 -9.31
N VAL A 528 -12.21 -14.16 -8.83
CA VAL A 528 -13.55 -13.76 -8.39
C VAL A 528 -14.26 -13.07 -9.56
N PRO A 529 -15.41 -13.61 -10.03
CA PRO A 529 -16.20 -12.96 -11.08
C PRO A 529 -16.70 -11.57 -10.64
N ALA A 530 -16.76 -10.63 -11.58
CA ALA A 530 -17.38 -9.34 -11.35
C ALA A 530 -18.85 -9.51 -10.93
N GLY A 531 -19.33 -8.68 -10.01
CA GLY A 531 -20.70 -8.74 -9.50
C GLY A 531 -20.95 -9.88 -8.49
N THR A 532 -19.91 -10.60 -8.05
CA THR A 532 -20.02 -11.59 -6.95
C THR A 532 -20.45 -10.89 -5.66
N PRO A 533 -21.54 -11.33 -4.99
CA PRO A 533 -21.99 -10.66 -3.77
C PRO A 533 -21.03 -10.78 -2.58
N ALA A 534 -20.33 -11.93 -2.45
CA ALA A 534 -19.36 -12.10 -1.37
C ALA A 534 -18.27 -13.12 -1.71
N LEU A 535 -17.06 -12.84 -1.24
CA LEU A 535 -15.93 -13.77 -1.20
C LEU A 535 -15.68 -14.15 0.27
N LYS A 536 -15.77 -15.43 0.59
CA LYS A 536 -15.49 -15.98 1.91
C LYS A 536 -14.19 -16.78 1.88
N VAL A 537 -13.34 -16.55 2.87
CA VAL A 537 -12.10 -17.32 3.07
C VAL A 537 -12.09 -17.88 4.49
N ASP A 538 -12.02 -19.19 4.59
CA ASP A 538 -11.91 -19.94 5.83
C ASP A 538 -10.52 -20.55 5.98
N PHE A 539 -9.97 -20.53 7.19
CA PHE A 539 -8.65 -21.06 7.50
C PHE A 539 -8.74 -21.99 8.74
N ALA A 540 -8.29 -23.22 8.57
CA ALA A 540 -8.23 -24.21 9.63
C ALA A 540 -6.81 -24.79 9.73
N GLY A 541 -6.39 -25.18 10.94
CA GLY A 541 -5.09 -25.80 11.17
C GLY A 541 -4.62 -25.59 12.61
N PRO A 542 -3.94 -24.49 12.94
CA PRO A 542 -3.45 -24.26 14.30
C PRO A 542 -4.59 -24.23 15.33
N THR A 543 -4.34 -24.83 16.49
CA THR A 543 -5.26 -24.83 17.63
C THR A 543 -4.59 -24.23 18.87
N ALA A 544 -5.32 -24.12 19.98
CA ALA A 544 -4.73 -23.69 21.24
C ALA A 544 -3.86 -24.77 21.91
N ALA A 545 -3.80 -25.99 21.36
CA ALA A 545 -2.93 -27.04 21.88
C ALA A 545 -1.47 -26.76 21.55
N ALA A 546 -0.59 -26.99 22.52
CA ALA A 546 0.85 -26.79 22.33
C ALA A 546 1.39 -27.72 21.22
N GLY A 547 2.34 -27.18 20.43
CA GLY A 547 2.96 -27.91 19.31
C GLY A 547 2.13 -27.97 18.03
N THR A 548 0.97 -27.29 17.95
CA THR A 548 0.17 -27.22 16.73
C THR A 548 0.58 -26.07 15.80
N GLY A 549 1.44 -25.18 16.28
CA GLY A 549 1.97 -24.05 15.54
C GLY A 549 1.12 -22.79 15.56
N GLN A 550 1.60 -21.79 14.88
CA GLN A 550 0.94 -20.49 14.73
C GLN A 550 1.06 -20.02 13.29
N ALA A 551 -0.08 -19.85 12.62
CA ALA A 551 -0.14 -19.37 11.24
C ALA A 551 -1.28 -18.36 11.08
N ARG A 552 -1.29 -17.64 9.99
CA ARG A 552 -2.37 -16.73 9.60
C ARG A 552 -2.53 -16.72 8.08
N PHE A 553 -3.62 -16.12 7.63
CA PHE A 553 -3.78 -15.76 6.22
C PHE A 553 -4.03 -14.26 6.08
N LEU A 554 -3.61 -13.68 4.95
CA LEU A 554 -3.84 -12.30 4.58
C LEU A 554 -4.44 -12.27 3.17
N ARG A 555 -5.43 -11.40 2.96
CA ARG A 555 -6.11 -11.22 1.66
C ARG A 555 -5.65 -9.94 1.01
N TYR A 556 -5.49 -9.99 -0.32
CA TYR A 556 -5.12 -8.85 -1.15
C TYR A 556 -6.10 -8.69 -2.30
N HIS A 557 -6.49 -7.47 -2.57
CA HIS A 557 -7.28 -7.11 -3.75
C HIS A 557 -6.55 -7.49 -5.05
N PRO A 558 -7.28 -7.63 -6.18
CA PRO A 558 -6.66 -7.89 -7.48
C PRO A 558 -5.58 -6.87 -7.90
N TYR A 559 -5.59 -5.69 -7.33
CA TYR A 559 -4.63 -4.61 -7.57
C TYR A 559 -3.53 -4.48 -6.49
N GLY A 560 -3.30 -5.50 -5.67
CA GLY A 560 -2.16 -5.58 -4.75
C GLY A 560 -2.33 -4.89 -3.39
N VAL A 561 -3.46 -4.23 -3.11
CA VAL A 561 -3.71 -3.62 -1.79
C VAL A 561 -4.18 -4.66 -0.80
N GLY A 562 -3.56 -4.69 0.39
CA GLY A 562 -3.96 -5.60 1.47
C GLY A 562 -5.32 -5.25 2.07
N VAL A 563 -6.18 -6.25 2.18
CA VAL A 563 -7.44 -6.14 2.95
C VAL A 563 -7.17 -6.32 4.43
N ASP A 564 -6.26 -7.22 4.76
CA ASP A 564 -5.87 -7.55 6.12
C ASP A 564 -4.53 -6.90 6.45
N SER A 565 -4.37 -6.38 7.67
CA SER A 565 -3.11 -5.80 8.13
C SER A 565 -2.04 -6.87 8.31
N ASN A 566 -0.88 -6.67 7.69
CA ASN A 566 0.29 -7.51 7.88
C ASN A 566 1.11 -7.12 9.13
N ALA A 567 0.83 -5.97 9.74
CA ALA A 567 1.65 -5.40 10.81
C ALA A 567 1.51 -6.12 12.15
N SER A 568 0.33 -6.70 12.45
CA SER A 568 0.08 -7.29 13.75
C SER A 568 0.66 -8.70 13.86
N THR A 569 1.72 -8.84 14.64
CA THR A 569 2.28 -10.15 15.03
C THR A 569 1.47 -10.88 16.10
N ALA A 570 0.47 -10.21 16.69
CA ALA A 570 -0.42 -10.80 17.67
C ALA A 570 -1.61 -11.56 17.02
N CYS A 571 -1.85 -11.33 15.72
CA CYS A 571 -3.00 -11.92 15.02
C CYS A 571 -2.70 -13.24 14.28
N TYR A 572 -1.70 -13.97 14.72
CA TYR A 572 -1.54 -15.36 14.29
C TYR A 572 -2.54 -16.28 15.00
N ILE A 573 -3.05 -17.26 14.30
CA ILE A 573 -4.01 -18.24 14.82
C ILE A 573 -3.25 -19.37 15.53
N PRO A 574 -3.65 -19.79 16.72
CA PRO A 574 -4.81 -19.34 17.50
C PRO A 574 -4.59 -17.91 18.03
N ALA A 575 -5.45 -16.98 17.62
CA ALA A 575 -5.34 -15.58 18.00
C ALA A 575 -5.83 -15.39 19.44
N ALA A 576 -5.01 -14.73 20.23
CA ALA A 576 -5.33 -14.38 21.61
C ALA A 576 -5.64 -12.88 21.81
N ALA A 577 -5.34 -12.02 20.84
CA ALA A 577 -5.48 -10.59 21.00
C ALA A 577 -6.87 -10.10 20.54
N ALA A 578 -7.44 -9.17 21.31
CA ALA A 578 -8.66 -8.47 20.92
C ALA A 578 -8.40 -7.64 19.65
N GLY A 579 -9.40 -7.59 18.76
CA GLY A 579 -9.31 -6.84 17.50
C GLY A 579 -8.69 -7.60 16.32
N CYS A 580 -8.24 -8.83 16.52
CA CYS A 580 -7.80 -9.68 15.41
C CYS A 580 -8.98 -10.23 14.64
N ALA A 581 -8.89 -10.22 13.31
CA ALA A 581 -9.88 -10.87 12.46
C ALA A 581 -9.86 -12.40 12.68
N GLY A 582 -11.02 -13.02 12.66
CA GLY A 582 -11.17 -14.46 12.88
C GLY A 582 -10.63 -15.33 11.74
N ASN A 583 -10.79 -16.65 11.92
CA ASN A 583 -10.39 -17.67 10.94
C ASN A 583 -11.30 -17.74 9.72
N SER A 584 -12.48 -17.13 9.79
CA SER A 584 -13.46 -17.03 8.71
C SER A 584 -13.67 -15.56 8.41
N ARG A 585 -13.38 -15.15 7.18
CA ARG A 585 -13.45 -13.73 6.78
C ARG A 585 -14.18 -13.61 5.46
N THR A 586 -15.19 -12.73 5.45
CA THR A 586 -16.00 -12.47 4.26
C THR A 586 -15.80 -11.04 3.79
N THR A 587 -15.59 -10.87 2.50
CA THR A 587 -15.57 -9.55 1.82
C THR A 587 -16.88 -9.42 1.06
N SER A 588 -17.66 -8.38 1.36
CA SER A 588 -18.89 -8.05 0.63
C SER A 588 -18.53 -7.31 -0.66
N ASN A 589 -19.28 -7.58 -1.73
CA ASN A 589 -19.08 -6.97 -3.05
C ASN A 589 -17.60 -6.93 -3.45
N PRO A 590 -16.91 -8.08 -3.47
CA PRO A 590 -15.50 -8.12 -3.80
C PRO A 590 -15.27 -7.60 -5.20
N PHE A 591 -14.21 -6.84 -5.38
CA PHE A 591 -13.78 -6.38 -6.70
C PHE A 591 -13.54 -7.60 -7.61
N GLY A 592 -14.05 -7.56 -8.84
CA GLY A 592 -13.82 -8.64 -9.79
C GLY A 592 -12.35 -8.72 -10.21
N GLY A 593 -11.82 -9.96 -10.36
CA GLY A 593 -10.44 -10.20 -10.75
C GLY A 593 -9.74 -11.23 -9.87
N VAL A 594 -8.43 -11.37 -10.02
CA VAL A 594 -7.64 -12.37 -9.31
C VAL A 594 -7.23 -11.87 -7.93
N TRP A 595 -7.91 -12.36 -6.91
CA TRP A 595 -7.57 -12.15 -5.50
C TRP A 595 -6.39 -13.01 -5.10
N GLU A 596 -5.56 -12.48 -4.22
CA GLU A 596 -4.46 -13.22 -3.62
C GLU A 596 -4.73 -13.47 -2.13
N VAL A 597 -4.47 -14.68 -1.68
CA VAL A 597 -4.48 -15.05 -0.27
C VAL A 597 -3.13 -15.65 0.07
N THR A 598 -2.44 -15.05 1.02
CA THR A 598 -1.16 -15.56 1.50
C THR A 598 -1.34 -16.26 2.82
N VAL A 599 -0.57 -17.34 3.05
CA VAL A 599 -0.49 -18.05 4.33
C VAL A 599 0.93 -17.96 4.84
N ASP A 600 1.12 -17.45 6.06
CA ASP A 600 2.43 -17.36 6.70
C ASP A 600 2.42 -17.93 8.13
N ALA A 601 3.53 -18.58 8.51
CA ALA A 601 3.73 -19.04 9.87
C ALA A 601 4.57 -18.06 10.68
N ARG A 602 4.19 -17.90 11.95
CA ARG A 602 4.89 -17.01 12.87
C ARG A 602 6.34 -17.46 13.06
N ARG A 603 7.27 -16.49 13.07
CA ARG A 603 8.71 -16.74 13.30
C ARG A 603 9.03 -17.51 14.58
N THR A 604 8.20 -17.34 15.62
CA THR A 604 8.34 -18.02 16.92
C THR A 604 7.23 -19.07 17.13
N SER A 605 6.67 -19.62 16.04
CA SER A 605 5.71 -20.74 16.12
C SER A 605 6.31 -21.89 16.94
N ASP A 606 5.50 -22.52 17.80
CA ASP A 606 5.91 -23.64 18.61
C ASP A 606 6.07 -24.95 17.80
N ALA A 607 5.53 -24.98 16.57
CA ALA A 607 5.82 -26.00 15.56
C ALA A 607 6.75 -25.45 14.47
N ALA A 608 7.70 -26.25 13.98
CA ALA A 608 8.57 -25.88 12.87
C ALA A 608 7.80 -25.79 11.55
N SER A 609 6.79 -26.63 11.37
CA SER A 609 5.90 -26.68 10.22
C SER A 609 4.44 -26.78 10.72
N VAL A 610 3.57 -25.99 10.13
CA VAL A 610 2.17 -25.83 10.54
C VAL A 610 1.26 -26.34 9.43
N PRO A 611 0.54 -27.46 9.63
CA PRO A 611 -0.45 -27.92 8.66
C PRO A 611 -1.67 -26.99 8.66
N PHE A 612 -2.25 -26.80 7.48
CA PHE A 612 -3.44 -25.96 7.34
C PHE A 612 -4.37 -26.44 6.21
N THR A 613 -5.59 -25.96 6.28
CA THR A 613 -6.58 -26.01 5.20
C THR A 613 -7.09 -24.59 4.98
N LEU A 614 -6.96 -24.08 3.74
CA LEU A 614 -7.48 -22.81 3.28
C LEU A 614 -8.63 -23.10 2.32
N THR A 615 -9.82 -22.55 2.60
CA THR A 615 -11.00 -22.72 1.75
C THR A 615 -11.50 -21.35 1.32
N ALA A 616 -11.52 -21.11 0.02
CA ALA A 616 -12.12 -19.91 -0.58
C ALA A 616 -13.43 -20.29 -1.26
N SER A 617 -14.49 -19.51 -1.05
CA SER A 617 -15.80 -19.72 -1.65
C SER A 617 -16.40 -18.39 -2.09
N ILE A 618 -17.03 -18.34 -3.24
CA ILE A 618 -17.91 -17.22 -3.59
C ILE A 618 -19.33 -17.55 -3.14
N LEU A 619 -20.03 -16.56 -2.61
CA LEU A 619 -21.39 -16.70 -2.09
C LEU A 619 -22.34 -15.77 -2.85
N GLY A 620 -23.55 -16.24 -3.09
CA GLY A 620 -24.59 -15.44 -3.72
C GLY A 620 -25.92 -16.17 -3.77
N ALA A 621 -27.01 -15.43 -3.71
CA ALA A 621 -28.34 -15.98 -3.79
C ALA A 621 -29.25 -15.09 -4.65
N SER A 622 -30.18 -15.69 -5.39
CA SER A 622 -31.27 -14.95 -6.03
C SER A 622 -32.52 -14.97 -5.15
N VAL A 623 -33.31 -13.92 -5.29
CA VAL A 623 -34.62 -13.75 -4.63
C VAL A 623 -35.67 -13.50 -5.72
N SER A 624 -36.78 -14.21 -5.69
CA SER A 624 -37.86 -14.08 -6.66
C SER A 624 -39.22 -13.88 -5.93
N PRO A 625 -40.09 -13.03 -6.46
CA PRO A 625 -39.95 -12.17 -7.64
C PRO A 625 -39.00 -10.99 -7.42
N ASN A 626 -38.40 -10.47 -8.54
CA ASN A 626 -37.52 -9.30 -8.51
C ASN A 626 -37.68 -8.43 -9.79
N PRO A 627 -38.19 -7.19 -9.72
CA PRO A 627 -38.80 -6.58 -8.52
C PRO A 627 -40.13 -7.28 -8.15
N HIS A 628 -40.54 -7.16 -6.89
CA HIS A 628 -41.90 -7.48 -6.43
C HIS A 628 -42.68 -6.19 -6.35
N VAL A 629 -43.63 -5.99 -7.28
CA VAL A 629 -44.46 -4.79 -7.35
C VAL A 629 -45.82 -5.06 -6.70
N ILE A 630 -46.16 -4.25 -5.71
CA ILE A 630 -47.45 -4.20 -5.02
C ILE A 630 -48.12 -2.91 -5.48
N SER A 631 -49.13 -2.98 -6.37
CA SER A 631 -49.78 -1.78 -6.91
C SER A 631 -50.55 -0.99 -5.87
N ASN A 632 -51.17 -1.69 -4.91
CA ASN A 632 -51.94 -1.03 -3.84
C ASN A 632 -51.74 -1.77 -2.50
N ALA A 633 -51.48 -1.02 -1.45
CA ALA A 633 -51.50 -1.51 -0.08
C ALA A 633 -52.50 -0.67 0.75
N THR A 634 -53.17 -1.30 1.74
CA THR A 634 -53.95 -0.58 2.74
C THR A 634 -53.12 -0.35 3.98
N ALA A 635 -53.12 0.86 4.52
CA ALA A 635 -52.34 1.21 5.66
C ALA A 635 -52.66 0.32 6.88
N ASN A 636 -51.63 -0.19 7.54
CA ASN A 636 -51.68 -1.10 8.69
C ASN A 636 -52.33 -2.48 8.42
N VAL A 637 -52.53 -2.85 7.15
CA VAL A 637 -52.98 -4.17 6.77
C VAL A 637 -51.80 -4.97 6.18
N GLY A 638 -51.47 -6.10 6.84
CA GLY A 638 -50.43 -6.99 6.39
C GLY A 638 -50.84 -7.76 5.15
N GLN A 639 -50.07 -7.74 4.11
CA GLN A 639 -50.23 -8.53 2.90
C GLN A 639 -49.28 -9.71 2.92
N SER A 640 -49.81 -10.94 2.85
CA SER A 640 -49.03 -12.18 2.87
C SER A 640 -48.48 -12.51 1.48
N HIS A 641 -47.21 -12.73 1.38
CA HIS A 641 -46.49 -13.12 0.18
C HIS A 641 -45.60 -14.33 0.47
N SER A 642 -45.15 -14.99 -0.57
CA SER A 642 -44.13 -16.03 -0.50
C SER A 642 -43.01 -15.69 -1.47
N TYR A 643 -41.76 -15.73 -0.98
CA TYR A 643 -40.58 -15.56 -1.82
C TYR A 643 -39.85 -16.88 -2.00
N SER A 644 -39.29 -17.08 -3.17
CA SER A 644 -38.41 -18.21 -3.47
C SER A 644 -36.98 -17.75 -3.61
N PHE A 645 -36.06 -18.58 -3.18
CA PHE A 645 -34.64 -18.29 -3.12
C PHE A 645 -33.87 -19.43 -3.79
N THR A 646 -32.74 -19.07 -4.42
CA THR A 646 -31.80 -20.06 -4.97
C THR A 646 -30.39 -19.69 -4.58
N ASN A 647 -29.66 -20.61 -3.98
CA ASN A 647 -28.22 -20.45 -3.80
C ASN A 647 -27.51 -20.58 -5.15
N LEU A 648 -26.88 -19.50 -5.62
CA LEU A 648 -26.24 -19.44 -6.94
C LEU A 648 -24.82 -19.99 -6.95
N TYR A 649 -24.14 -20.01 -5.79
CA TYR A 649 -22.72 -20.30 -5.66
C TYR A 649 -22.41 -21.32 -4.56
N GLY A 650 -21.36 -21.10 -3.81
CA GLY A 650 -20.88 -22.00 -2.76
C GLY A 650 -21.89 -22.18 -1.60
N ALA A 651 -21.73 -23.26 -0.89
CA ALA A 651 -22.57 -23.55 0.27
C ALA A 651 -22.38 -22.50 1.38
N PHE A 652 -23.48 -22.14 2.05
CA PHE A 652 -23.46 -21.23 3.20
C PHE A 652 -24.49 -21.62 4.25
N THR A 653 -24.35 -21.09 5.46
CA THR A 653 -25.39 -21.08 6.48
C THR A 653 -26.00 -19.69 6.52
N GLY A 654 -27.34 -19.62 6.42
CA GLY A 654 -28.01 -18.33 6.39
C GLY A 654 -29.51 -18.42 6.25
N ARG A 655 -30.16 -17.26 6.22
CA ARG A 655 -31.63 -17.13 6.16
C ARG A 655 -32.04 -15.94 5.28
N ALA A 656 -33.30 -15.90 4.94
CA ALA A 656 -33.95 -14.74 4.37
C ALA A 656 -34.40 -13.75 5.47
N THR A 657 -34.32 -12.45 5.22
CA THR A 657 -34.79 -11.38 6.10
C THR A 657 -35.44 -10.28 5.27
N GLY A 658 -36.36 -9.53 5.88
CA GLY A 658 -36.94 -8.33 5.26
C GLY A 658 -36.30 -7.05 5.82
N SER A 659 -36.57 -5.93 5.14
CA SER A 659 -36.16 -4.59 5.56
C SER A 659 -37.34 -3.79 6.06
N ASP A 660 -37.09 -2.63 6.66
CA ASP A 660 -38.06 -1.56 6.76
C ASP A 660 -38.41 -1.04 5.35
N LEU A 661 -39.61 -0.46 5.23
CA LEU A 661 -40.05 0.27 4.04
C LEU A 661 -39.48 1.69 4.10
N SER A 662 -39.08 2.20 2.96
CA SER A 662 -38.44 3.50 2.79
C SER A 662 -39.21 4.31 1.74
N SER A 663 -39.26 5.65 1.90
CA SER A 663 -39.82 6.54 0.88
C SER A 663 -38.79 6.77 -0.22
N ALA A 664 -39.19 6.54 -1.46
CA ALA A 664 -38.32 6.64 -2.63
C ALA A 664 -38.94 7.51 -3.75
N LEU A 665 -38.09 8.24 -4.44
CA LEU A 665 -38.38 8.82 -5.75
C LEU A 665 -37.56 8.05 -6.80
N VAL A 666 -38.24 7.51 -7.79
CA VAL A 666 -37.63 6.81 -8.92
C VAL A 666 -37.97 7.59 -10.19
N ALA A 667 -36.95 7.94 -10.97
CA ALA A 667 -37.14 8.69 -12.22
C ALA A 667 -36.09 8.26 -13.25
N ARG A 668 -36.34 8.58 -14.53
CA ARG A 668 -35.37 8.42 -15.60
C ARG A 668 -35.33 9.73 -16.42
N PRO A 669 -34.71 10.77 -15.88
CA PRO A 669 -34.49 12.04 -16.55
C PRO A 669 -33.38 12.00 -17.57
N SER A 670 -33.18 13.13 -18.29
CA SER A 670 -32.04 13.35 -19.17
C SER A 670 -31.27 14.60 -18.73
N ILE A 671 -29.96 14.62 -18.95
CA ILE A 671 -29.09 15.74 -18.68
C ILE A 671 -28.18 16.02 -19.90
N ALA A 672 -27.90 17.31 -20.16
CA ALA A 672 -26.99 17.71 -21.22
C ALA A 672 -25.56 17.86 -20.70
N HIS A 673 -24.60 17.91 -21.65
CA HIS A 673 -23.20 18.17 -21.35
C HIS A 673 -22.99 19.51 -20.65
N HIS A 674 -22.32 19.52 -19.53
CA HIS A 674 -22.12 20.68 -18.63
C HIS A 674 -23.39 21.32 -18.07
N ASP A 675 -24.51 20.59 -18.04
CA ASP A 675 -25.74 21.01 -17.38
C ASP A 675 -25.82 20.34 -15.99
N SER A 676 -26.73 20.85 -15.16
CA SER A 676 -26.96 20.28 -13.82
C SER A 676 -28.45 20.10 -13.54
N ALA A 677 -28.78 19.04 -12.83
CA ALA A 677 -30.14 18.74 -12.36
C ALA A 677 -30.17 18.67 -10.83
N THR A 678 -31.25 19.21 -10.22
CA THR A 678 -31.41 19.21 -8.78
C THR A 678 -32.72 18.57 -8.37
N TYR A 679 -32.67 17.77 -7.27
CA TYR A 679 -33.85 17.16 -6.64
C TYR A 679 -33.89 17.53 -5.18
N THR A 680 -35.02 18.04 -4.73
CA THR A 680 -35.23 18.38 -3.32
C THR A 680 -35.84 17.20 -2.58
N VAL A 681 -35.18 16.73 -1.54
CA VAL A 681 -35.60 15.61 -0.71
C VAL A 681 -35.93 16.11 0.69
N ALA A 682 -37.23 16.14 1.03
CA ALA A 682 -37.70 16.41 2.38
C ALA A 682 -37.65 15.10 3.20
N VAL A 683 -36.64 14.97 4.04
CA VAL A 683 -36.43 13.79 4.88
C VAL A 683 -37.14 13.94 6.20
N ASP A 684 -37.97 12.97 6.51
CA ASP A 684 -38.83 12.99 7.70
C ASP A 684 -38.05 12.84 9.02
N PRO A 685 -38.57 13.42 10.14
CA PRO A 685 -38.04 13.18 11.47
C PRO A 685 -37.96 11.66 11.79
N GLY A 686 -36.93 11.25 12.47
CA GLY A 686 -36.70 9.84 12.84
C GLY A 686 -36.20 8.95 11.70
N SER A 687 -35.85 9.52 10.55
CA SER A 687 -35.17 8.77 9.48
C SER A 687 -33.75 8.42 9.90
N THR A 688 -33.28 7.24 9.46
CA THR A 688 -31.97 6.68 9.82
C THR A 688 -30.91 6.85 8.72
N SER A 689 -31.35 6.99 7.47
CA SER A 689 -30.47 7.21 6.34
C SER A 689 -31.16 7.94 5.20
N LEU A 690 -30.36 8.63 4.39
CA LEU A 690 -30.70 9.12 3.05
C LEU A 690 -29.68 8.56 2.07
N MET A 691 -30.16 7.91 1.01
CA MET A 691 -29.34 7.44 -0.12
C MET A 691 -29.80 8.11 -1.40
N ALA A 692 -28.86 8.56 -2.20
CA ALA A 692 -29.09 9.00 -3.57
C ALA A 692 -28.19 8.18 -4.51
N ARG A 693 -28.71 7.79 -5.67
CA ARG A 693 -27.99 7.04 -6.69
C ARG A 693 -28.43 7.46 -8.09
N ILE A 694 -27.46 7.49 -8.99
CA ILE A 694 -27.67 7.56 -10.44
C ILE A 694 -26.96 6.39 -11.11
N GLY A 695 -27.31 6.11 -12.38
CA GLY A 695 -26.66 5.07 -13.16
C GLY A 695 -27.38 4.76 -14.47
N ASN A 696 -26.92 3.71 -15.14
CA ASN A 696 -27.49 3.23 -16.39
C ASN A 696 -27.67 4.35 -17.45
N PRO A 697 -26.60 5.15 -17.73
CA PRO A 697 -26.69 6.21 -18.72
C PRO A 697 -26.99 5.66 -20.11
N SER A 698 -27.78 6.38 -20.93
CA SER A 698 -28.01 5.98 -22.31
C SER A 698 -26.77 6.18 -23.19
N ASP A 699 -25.86 7.06 -22.80
CA ASP A 699 -24.51 7.20 -23.35
C ASP A 699 -23.54 6.53 -22.36
N PRO A 700 -23.01 5.33 -22.64
CA PRO A 700 -22.11 4.63 -21.73
C PRO A 700 -20.76 5.34 -21.48
N SER A 701 -20.44 6.36 -22.27
CA SER A 701 -19.24 7.19 -22.11
C SER A 701 -19.51 8.48 -21.34
N ALA A 702 -20.74 8.68 -20.88
CA ALA A 702 -21.07 9.83 -20.04
C ALA A 702 -20.46 9.69 -18.65
N ASP A 703 -20.01 10.81 -18.12
CA ASP A 703 -19.48 11.02 -16.79
C ASP A 703 -20.41 12.00 -16.07
N LEU A 704 -21.16 11.48 -15.08
CA LEU A 704 -22.14 12.22 -14.31
C LEU A 704 -21.76 12.18 -12.84
N ASP A 705 -21.59 13.33 -12.23
CA ASP A 705 -21.24 13.47 -10.81
C ASP A 705 -22.50 13.63 -9.93
N LEU A 706 -22.45 13.05 -8.74
CA LEU A 706 -23.53 13.11 -7.74
C LEU A 706 -23.09 13.79 -6.45
N PHE A 707 -23.81 14.85 -6.06
CA PHE A 707 -23.59 15.57 -4.81
C PHE A 707 -24.87 15.60 -3.96
N VAL A 708 -24.73 15.48 -2.65
CA VAL A 708 -25.83 15.70 -1.71
C VAL A 708 -25.50 16.87 -0.80
N LEU A 709 -26.35 17.89 -0.81
CA LEU A 709 -26.21 19.12 -0.04
C LEU A 709 -27.24 19.17 1.08
N ASN A 710 -26.86 19.72 2.21
CA ASN A 710 -27.80 20.01 3.30
C ASN A 710 -28.56 21.32 3.05
N ALA A 711 -29.49 21.68 3.94
CA ALA A 711 -30.32 22.90 3.83
C ALA A 711 -29.50 24.20 3.81
N ALA A 712 -28.25 24.18 4.28
CA ALA A 712 -27.34 25.33 4.23
C ALA A 712 -26.55 25.42 2.93
N GLY A 713 -26.77 24.49 1.99
CA GLY A 713 -26.00 24.40 0.74
C GLY A 713 -24.62 23.76 0.87
N ALA A 714 -24.26 23.23 2.04
CA ALA A 714 -23.00 22.54 2.22
C ALA A 714 -23.10 21.09 1.69
N VAL A 715 -22.09 20.65 0.93
CA VAL A 715 -21.96 19.27 0.48
C VAL A 715 -21.72 18.35 1.68
N VAL A 716 -22.60 17.39 1.90
CA VAL A 716 -22.54 16.40 2.99
C VAL A 716 -22.23 14.99 2.48
N GLY A 717 -22.23 14.79 1.18
CA GLY A 717 -21.81 13.58 0.51
C GLY A 717 -21.61 13.82 -0.98
N GLN A 718 -20.65 13.11 -1.58
CA GLN A 718 -20.39 13.15 -3.02
C GLN A 718 -19.89 11.82 -3.51
N SER A 719 -20.17 11.53 -4.76
CA SER A 719 -19.61 10.46 -5.56
C SER A 719 -19.39 11.06 -6.94
N ALA A 720 -18.13 11.13 -7.39
CA ALA A 720 -17.71 11.87 -8.57
C ALA A 720 -16.40 11.26 -9.05
N ASP A 721 -16.51 10.19 -9.79
CA ASP A 721 -15.35 9.52 -10.40
C ASP A 721 -15.42 9.63 -11.93
N GLY A 722 -14.93 8.72 -12.71
CA GLY A 722 -14.86 8.85 -14.17
C GLY A 722 -15.97 8.14 -14.92
N ASP A 723 -17.11 7.83 -14.26
CA ASP A 723 -18.28 7.22 -14.91
C ASP A 723 -19.61 7.82 -14.42
N SER A 724 -20.73 7.15 -14.61
CA SER A 724 -22.05 7.64 -14.20
C SER A 724 -22.77 6.71 -13.22
N GLU A 725 -22.09 5.73 -12.65
CA GLU A 725 -22.64 4.80 -11.66
C GLU A 725 -22.37 5.30 -10.24
N GLU A 726 -23.03 6.39 -9.85
CA GLU A 726 -22.74 7.12 -8.62
C GLU A 726 -23.73 6.84 -7.50
N ALA A 727 -23.24 6.72 -6.27
CA ALA A 727 -24.10 6.52 -5.10
C ALA A 727 -23.53 7.19 -3.85
N VAL A 728 -24.42 7.88 -3.12
CA VAL A 728 -24.12 8.53 -1.84
C VAL A 728 -25.09 8.03 -0.78
N THR A 729 -24.59 7.59 0.37
CA THR A 729 -25.39 7.26 1.54
C THR A 729 -24.99 8.11 2.73
N ILE A 730 -25.96 8.80 3.32
CA ILE A 730 -25.80 9.62 4.51
C ILE A 730 -26.50 8.91 5.68
N ASN A 731 -25.71 8.54 6.69
CA ASN A 731 -26.25 8.05 7.96
C ASN A 731 -26.73 9.23 8.79
N LEU A 732 -27.98 9.19 9.21
CA LEU A 732 -28.61 10.24 9.98
C LEU A 732 -28.53 9.91 11.49
N PRO A 733 -28.44 10.92 12.36
CA PRO A 733 -28.36 10.68 13.81
C PRO A 733 -29.64 10.07 14.34
N ALA A 734 -29.56 9.29 15.41
CA ALA A 734 -30.71 8.58 16.02
C ALA A 734 -31.89 9.48 16.37
N ASN A 735 -31.66 10.77 16.66
CA ASN A 735 -32.69 11.77 16.97
C ASN A 735 -32.86 12.80 15.83
N PHE A 736 -32.74 12.35 14.59
CA PHE A 736 -32.87 13.25 13.46
C PHE A 736 -34.22 13.97 13.46
N ALA A 737 -34.19 15.31 13.49
CA ALA A 737 -35.38 16.17 13.61
C ALA A 737 -36.10 16.39 12.27
N GLY A 738 -35.65 15.77 11.19
CA GLY A 738 -36.09 16.06 9.84
C GLY A 738 -35.27 17.17 9.19
N GLY A 739 -35.28 17.22 7.87
CA GLY A 739 -34.53 18.24 7.14
C GLY A 739 -34.67 18.11 5.62
N THR A 740 -34.34 19.19 4.94
CA THR A 740 -34.32 19.22 3.47
C THR A 740 -32.91 19.06 2.97
N TYR A 741 -32.74 18.17 1.99
CA TYR A 741 -31.51 17.95 1.26
C TYR A 741 -31.72 18.26 -0.22
N THR A 742 -30.66 18.65 -0.90
CA THR A 742 -30.64 18.80 -2.35
C THR A 742 -29.70 17.76 -2.92
N VAL A 743 -30.20 16.92 -3.81
CA VAL A 743 -29.39 16.04 -4.64
C VAL A 743 -29.10 16.80 -5.91
N LEU A 744 -27.83 17.04 -6.20
CA LEU A 744 -27.32 17.71 -7.39
C LEU A 744 -26.63 16.68 -8.27
N ILE A 745 -27.02 16.62 -9.51
CA ILE A 745 -26.37 15.83 -10.56
C ILE A 745 -25.68 16.80 -11.52
N ASP A 746 -24.40 16.60 -11.76
CA ASP A 746 -23.63 17.38 -12.72
C ASP A 746 -23.31 16.52 -13.96
N GLY A 747 -23.67 17.00 -15.12
CA GLY A 747 -23.31 16.40 -16.41
C GLY A 747 -21.87 16.77 -16.78
N TYR A 748 -20.89 16.31 -15.98
CA TYR A 748 -19.48 16.70 -16.11
C TYR A 748 -18.95 16.47 -17.53
N ALA A 749 -19.18 15.28 -18.10
CA ALA A 749 -18.88 14.98 -19.49
C ALA A 749 -19.95 14.10 -20.13
N VAL A 750 -20.65 14.61 -21.12
CA VAL A 750 -21.65 13.85 -21.88
C VAL A 750 -21.29 13.93 -23.38
N PRO A 751 -20.45 13.03 -23.90
CA PRO A 751 -19.97 13.08 -25.30
C PRO A 751 -21.06 13.02 -26.36
N ALA A 752 -22.18 12.33 -26.11
CA ALA A 752 -23.34 12.31 -27.01
C ALA A 752 -24.17 13.61 -26.96
N GLY A 753 -23.75 14.61 -26.16
CA GLY A 753 -24.45 15.87 -25.95
C GLY A 753 -25.59 15.81 -24.95
N THR A 754 -26.29 14.68 -24.84
CA THR A 754 -27.37 14.44 -23.87
C THR A 754 -27.40 12.96 -23.50
N THR A 755 -27.62 12.62 -22.21
CA THR A 755 -27.83 11.24 -21.76
C THR A 755 -29.04 11.14 -20.85
N ALA A 756 -29.84 10.08 -20.98
CA ALA A 756 -30.82 9.70 -19.98
C ALA A 756 -30.15 8.83 -18.93
N TYR A 757 -30.55 8.96 -17.65
CA TYR A 757 -29.98 8.19 -16.54
C TYR A 757 -31.07 7.76 -15.57
N ASP A 758 -30.86 6.65 -14.87
CA ASP A 758 -31.71 6.24 -13.77
C ASP A 758 -31.39 7.10 -12.54
N TYR A 759 -32.43 7.66 -11.92
CA TYR A 759 -32.32 8.43 -10.67
C TYR A 759 -33.13 7.75 -9.57
N LEU A 760 -32.52 7.62 -8.39
CA LEU A 760 -33.16 7.12 -7.19
C LEU A 760 -32.70 7.93 -5.98
N ASP A 761 -33.66 8.49 -5.21
CA ASP A 761 -33.41 8.88 -3.84
C ASP A 761 -34.29 8.11 -2.87
N VAL A 762 -33.73 7.71 -1.72
CA VAL A 762 -34.41 6.88 -0.72
C VAL A 762 -34.06 7.37 0.68
N PHE A 763 -35.05 7.60 1.53
CA PHE A 763 -34.78 7.73 2.95
C PHE A 763 -35.55 6.69 3.76
N THR A 764 -34.84 6.08 4.74
CA THR A 764 -35.36 5.00 5.56
C THR A 764 -35.97 5.56 6.84
N ASN A 765 -37.23 5.17 7.08
CA ASN A 765 -37.95 5.56 8.29
C ASN A 765 -38.98 4.49 8.68
N THR A 766 -38.93 4.00 9.90
CA THR A 766 -39.81 2.92 10.42
C THR A 766 -41.32 3.28 10.40
N LYS A 767 -41.67 4.58 10.22
CA LYS A 767 -43.05 5.00 10.07
C LYS A 767 -43.72 4.44 8.82
N PHE A 768 -42.97 4.09 7.78
CA PHE A 768 -43.56 3.61 6.53
C PHE A 768 -43.96 2.15 6.57
N GLY A 769 -43.43 1.38 7.53
CA GLY A 769 -43.78 -0.03 7.67
C GLY A 769 -42.57 -0.97 7.49
N THR A 770 -42.87 -2.26 7.36
CA THR A 770 -41.86 -3.31 7.36
C THR A 770 -42.21 -4.46 6.43
N ILE A 771 -41.17 -5.20 6.04
CA ILE A 771 -41.29 -6.51 5.41
C ILE A 771 -40.80 -7.53 6.44
N ALA A 772 -41.71 -8.35 6.97
CA ALA A 772 -41.40 -9.40 7.96
C ALA A 772 -41.31 -10.76 7.24
N VAL A 773 -40.10 -11.29 7.14
CA VAL A 773 -39.83 -12.63 6.56
C VAL A 773 -39.68 -13.66 7.67
N THR A 774 -40.34 -14.82 7.57
CA THR A 774 -40.19 -15.90 8.52
C THR A 774 -39.29 -16.97 7.91
N ASP A 775 -38.02 -16.97 8.26
CA ASP A 775 -37.03 -17.97 7.88
C ASP A 775 -35.99 -18.13 9.01
N ALA A 776 -35.35 -19.29 9.06
CA ALA A 776 -34.34 -19.61 10.07
C ALA A 776 -32.99 -19.89 9.40
N ASP A 777 -31.90 -19.65 10.14
CA ASP A 777 -30.56 -20.03 9.68
C ASP A 777 -30.53 -21.57 9.42
N ALA A 778 -30.15 -21.91 8.21
CA ALA A 778 -30.00 -23.27 7.76
C ALA A 778 -28.84 -23.40 6.79
N ALA A 779 -28.26 -24.60 6.71
CA ALA A 779 -27.26 -24.92 5.70
C ALA A 779 -27.93 -24.95 4.31
N ARG A 780 -27.37 -24.17 3.38
CA ARG A 780 -27.83 -24.05 1.98
C ARG A 780 -26.73 -24.55 1.07
N SER A 781 -26.85 -25.74 0.54
CA SER A 781 -25.90 -26.28 -0.41
C SER A 781 -25.93 -25.50 -1.74
N SER A 782 -24.88 -25.62 -2.54
CA SER A 782 -24.84 -25.04 -3.90
C SER A 782 -26.04 -25.51 -4.71
N GLY A 783 -26.73 -24.60 -5.40
CA GLY A 783 -27.93 -24.89 -6.15
C GLY A 783 -29.21 -25.13 -5.34
N ALA A 784 -29.16 -25.12 -4.01
CA ALA A 784 -30.33 -25.30 -3.17
C ALA A 784 -31.37 -24.22 -3.39
N THR A 785 -32.66 -24.67 -3.44
CA THR A 785 -33.81 -23.77 -3.52
C THR A 785 -34.66 -23.92 -2.25
N TRP A 786 -35.25 -22.83 -1.77
CA TRP A 786 -36.18 -22.81 -0.67
C TRP A 786 -37.18 -21.68 -0.80
N SER A 787 -38.20 -21.66 0.00
CA SER A 787 -39.18 -20.58 0.08
C SER A 787 -39.40 -20.15 1.51
N ALA A 788 -39.77 -18.91 1.72
CA ALA A 788 -40.17 -18.37 3.00
C ALA A 788 -41.40 -17.45 2.87
N PRO A 789 -42.37 -17.55 3.81
CA PRO A 789 -43.46 -16.64 3.88
C PRO A 789 -43.00 -15.26 4.40
N ALA A 790 -43.62 -14.21 3.88
CA ALA A 790 -43.39 -12.85 4.33
C ALA A 790 -44.70 -12.08 4.46
N VAL A 791 -44.70 -11.11 5.37
CA VAL A 791 -45.81 -10.16 5.50
C VAL A 791 -45.27 -8.78 5.23
N VAL A 792 -45.80 -8.11 4.18
CA VAL A 792 -45.51 -6.73 3.85
C VAL A 792 -46.58 -5.84 4.45
N THR A 793 -46.20 -4.93 5.35
CA THR A 793 -47.10 -4.02 6.03
C THR A 793 -46.68 -2.59 5.80
N ALA A 794 -47.42 -1.86 4.94
CA ALA A 794 -47.30 -0.41 4.83
C ALA A 794 -48.07 0.23 6.01
N LYS A 795 -47.44 1.19 6.70
CA LYS A 795 -48.06 1.90 7.83
C LYS A 795 -48.53 3.30 7.45
N ALA A 796 -47.80 3.97 6.57
CA ALA A 796 -48.10 5.31 6.10
C ALA A 796 -47.80 5.48 4.63
N ALA A 797 -48.57 6.31 3.95
CA ALA A 797 -48.22 6.70 2.58
C ALA A 797 -46.98 7.60 2.56
N PRO A 798 -46.12 7.52 1.55
CA PRO A 798 -45.07 8.49 1.33
C PRO A 798 -45.65 9.82 0.85
N ALA A 799 -44.82 10.87 0.76
CA ALA A 799 -45.23 12.13 0.14
C ALA A 799 -45.66 11.94 -1.32
N ALA A 800 -46.49 12.85 -1.82
CA ALA A 800 -47.00 12.80 -3.18
C ALA A 800 -45.86 12.70 -4.22
N GLY A 801 -46.01 11.82 -5.19
CA GLY A 801 -45.00 11.54 -6.23
C GLY A 801 -43.91 10.54 -5.81
N ARG A 802 -43.94 10.04 -4.59
CA ARG A 802 -43.00 9.04 -4.08
C ARG A 802 -43.69 7.69 -3.88
N ILE A 803 -42.92 6.64 -3.90
CA ILE A 803 -43.36 5.25 -3.65
C ILE A 803 -42.71 4.72 -2.38
N LEU A 804 -43.19 3.57 -1.87
CA LEU A 804 -42.44 2.85 -0.85
C LEU A 804 -41.61 1.76 -1.48
N ILE A 805 -40.37 1.64 -1.03
CA ILE A 805 -39.46 0.53 -1.42
C ILE A 805 -38.93 -0.16 -0.17
N GLY A 806 -38.64 -1.45 -0.32
CA GLY A 806 -37.96 -2.29 0.65
C GLY A 806 -37.30 -3.46 -0.04
N ASN A 807 -36.70 -4.36 0.74
CA ASN A 807 -35.99 -5.51 0.20
C ASN A 807 -36.32 -6.78 1.00
N VAL A 808 -36.37 -7.91 0.31
CA VAL A 808 -36.15 -9.22 0.91
C VAL A 808 -34.73 -9.62 0.57
N ARG A 809 -33.94 -9.99 1.59
CA ARG A 809 -32.51 -10.27 1.50
C ARG A 809 -32.20 -11.67 1.99
N VAL A 810 -31.22 -12.31 1.37
CA VAL A 810 -30.57 -13.51 1.90
C VAL A 810 -29.30 -13.07 2.59
N VAL A 811 -29.12 -13.47 3.85
CA VAL A 811 -27.96 -13.14 4.66
C VAL A 811 -27.21 -14.39 5.10
N SER A 812 -25.88 -14.33 5.09
CA SER A 812 -24.98 -15.30 5.71
C SER A 812 -24.20 -14.60 6.80
N GLY A 813 -24.47 -14.91 8.07
CA GLY A 813 -24.03 -14.06 9.17
C GLY A 813 -24.60 -12.64 9.03
N ASN A 814 -23.74 -11.64 8.97
CA ASN A 814 -24.11 -10.23 8.80
C ASN A 814 -24.01 -9.76 7.35
N ILE A 815 -23.67 -10.63 6.41
CA ILE A 815 -23.42 -10.27 5.02
C ILE A 815 -24.63 -10.57 4.16
N THR A 816 -25.13 -9.58 3.43
CA THR A 816 -26.14 -9.77 2.39
C THR A 816 -25.49 -10.38 1.15
N ILE A 817 -25.98 -11.54 0.74
CA ILE A 817 -25.48 -12.29 -0.42
C ILE A 817 -26.48 -12.37 -1.56
N GLY A 818 -27.64 -11.74 -1.42
CA GLY A 818 -28.65 -11.62 -2.44
C GLY A 818 -29.82 -10.81 -1.94
N SER A 819 -30.49 -10.10 -2.84
CA SER A 819 -31.69 -9.30 -2.50
C SER A 819 -32.57 -9.12 -3.73
N ASN A 820 -33.86 -8.83 -3.47
CA ASN A 820 -34.75 -8.26 -4.45
C ASN A 820 -35.18 -6.86 -4.04
N GLU A 821 -35.87 -6.19 -4.93
CA GLU A 821 -36.57 -4.95 -4.61
C GLU A 821 -38.09 -5.24 -4.46
N VAL A 822 -38.70 -4.69 -3.39
CA VAL A 822 -40.15 -4.67 -3.16
C VAL A 822 -40.63 -3.23 -3.33
N ARG A 823 -41.56 -2.99 -4.25
CA ARG A 823 -42.16 -1.67 -4.52
C ARG A 823 -43.63 -1.66 -4.12
N ILE A 824 -44.07 -0.64 -3.41
CA ILE A 824 -45.48 -0.35 -3.17
C ILE A 824 -45.78 0.99 -3.86
N GLU A 825 -46.58 0.93 -4.92
CA GLU A 825 -46.87 2.11 -5.74
C GLU A 825 -47.87 3.06 -5.07
N ASN A 826 -48.86 2.51 -4.39
CA ASN A 826 -49.89 3.30 -3.70
C ASN A 826 -50.19 2.72 -2.31
N VAL A 827 -50.42 3.61 -1.36
CA VAL A 827 -50.92 3.25 -0.01
C VAL A 827 -52.22 4.01 0.25
N SER A 828 -53.31 3.26 0.33
CA SER A 828 -54.60 3.77 0.75
C SER A 828 -54.75 3.77 2.27
N GLN A 829 -55.56 4.66 2.81
CA GLN A 829 -55.90 4.70 4.25
C GLN A 829 -56.92 3.65 4.66
#